data_cae1520e828d709686227c871122c357
#
_entry.id   cae1520e828d709686227c871122c357
#
_cell.length_a   1.000
_cell.length_b   1.000
_cell.length_c   1.000
_cell.angle_alpha   90.00
_cell.angle_beta   90.00
_cell.angle_gamma   90.00
#
_symmetry.space_group_name_H-M   'P 1'
#
loop_
_entity.id
_entity.type
_entity.pdbx_description
1 polymer ?
#
loop_
_entity_poly.entity_id
_entity_poly.type
_entity_poly.pdbx_seq_one_letter_code
_entity_poly.pdbx_strand_id
1 'polypeptide(L)'
;LTVTLPVERLLEDLNPSQREAVTTTTGPLAIIAGAGSGKTRVISRRAAYAVETGVVPVDQILLVTFTDKAAGEMVERMTVLGHRGVMARTFHAAALAQLRHFWPSRHDGEPLPSTLDSKLRLVVPLIGRLPGGYRFTPAKDIADTIEWAKVRRIGPDRWVRDGGDRAPIPADLFARVYRDYERSKKEAGLLDFEDMLVQTVELLEGDAEAAALVQSRKRWFSVDEYQDTNPLAERLLALWLGESRDLAVVGDPDQTIYTFTGATPEYLLGFAERHAGSRVVTLAENYRSSPQILELANRLIAGGERGPLRATQPNGPLPAIHRFADPAAEVAEIVAWTRAVGAAGVDATETAVLVRVNAQLPAIEDALTRAGIGFTVRGQRFFDRREIREARGLLRRVRPPETGGALATSIELLFVERMGLDDVAADAGSEGRERAASLELLLGIVEDMAEAEPALTIDGVLAELDRRHDAESTAAIDGVNLLTYHRAKGLEWDAVYLPALDEGLLPIRQAKEDEEVAEERRLLYVGITRARRFLVLSASTRRPSRFLTALEPPRSSGRASGRASGRAAAAASGLVRVIPDPPVAQALSPDDASADDASADDGLLEALRVWRRKRAAEDAVPAFVVAHDTTLAEIAAARPRSLPALRRVRGMGPTKLERYGEEILVVIEGSDLPSGSAGRTPAS
;
A
#
# COMPACT_ATOMS: atom_id res chain seq x y z
N LEU A 1 20.58 -18.34 -37.98
CA LEU A 1 21.71 -18.80 -37.16
C LEU A 1 21.62 -18.04 -35.83
N THR A 2 21.15 -18.72 -34.78
CA THR A 2 21.12 -18.18 -33.41
C THR A 2 22.55 -18.25 -32.90
N VAL A 3 23.20 -17.12 -32.70
CA VAL A 3 24.54 -17.08 -32.09
C VAL A 3 24.35 -17.33 -30.60
N THR A 4 24.58 -18.54 -30.15
CA THR A 4 24.65 -18.88 -28.72
C THR A 4 25.90 -18.26 -28.11
N LEU A 5 25.77 -17.70 -26.91
CA LEU A 5 26.87 -17.10 -26.20
C LEU A 5 27.76 -18.23 -25.64
N PRO A 6 29.11 -18.15 -25.78
CA PRO A 6 30.03 -19.12 -25.14
C PRO A 6 29.76 -19.21 -23.64
N VAL A 7 29.90 -20.40 -23.06
CA VAL A 7 29.69 -20.70 -21.63
C VAL A 7 30.47 -19.73 -20.74
N GLU A 8 31.65 -19.33 -21.11
CA GLU A 8 32.50 -18.37 -20.39
C GLU A 8 31.82 -17.02 -20.26
N ARG A 9 31.11 -16.54 -21.29
CA ARG A 9 30.38 -15.28 -21.27
C ARG A 9 29.15 -15.29 -20.34
N LEU A 10 28.54 -16.47 -20.14
CA LEU A 10 27.45 -16.60 -19.18
C LEU A 10 27.91 -16.40 -17.73
N LEU A 11 29.22 -16.66 -17.49
CA LEU A 11 29.84 -16.56 -16.17
C LEU A 11 30.61 -15.25 -15.95
N GLU A 12 30.76 -14.41 -16.98
CA GLU A 12 31.38 -13.09 -16.87
C GLU A 12 30.61 -12.19 -15.92
N ASP A 13 31.33 -11.36 -15.17
CA ASP A 13 30.77 -10.37 -14.20
C ASP A 13 29.87 -10.97 -13.10
N LEU A 14 29.95 -12.26 -12.84
CA LEU A 14 29.31 -12.89 -11.71
C LEU A 14 30.25 -12.92 -10.50
N ASN A 15 29.77 -12.51 -9.35
CA ASN A 15 30.47 -12.73 -8.09
C ASN A 15 30.50 -14.23 -7.74
N PRO A 16 31.32 -14.68 -6.77
CA PRO A 16 31.46 -16.10 -6.44
C PRO A 16 30.11 -16.78 -6.11
N SER A 17 29.22 -16.14 -5.30
CA SER A 17 27.92 -16.71 -4.95
C SER A 17 26.98 -16.77 -6.15
N GLN A 18 26.96 -15.74 -7.00
CA GLN A 18 26.17 -15.76 -8.23
C GLN A 18 26.68 -16.85 -9.19
N ARG A 19 28.01 -17.01 -9.34
CA ARG A 19 28.61 -18.04 -10.16
C ARG A 19 28.23 -19.42 -9.63
N GLU A 20 28.31 -19.65 -8.31
CA GLU A 20 27.91 -20.90 -7.68
C GLU A 20 26.44 -21.22 -7.99
N ALA A 21 25.54 -20.25 -7.83
CA ALA A 21 24.11 -20.41 -8.12
C ALA A 21 23.85 -20.73 -9.60
N VAL A 22 24.56 -20.08 -10.54
CA VAL A 22 24.42 -20.30 -11.98
C VAL A 22 24.95 -21.69 -12.40
N THR A 23 26.05 -22.12 -11.83
CA THR A 23 26.66 -23.42 -12.19
C THR A 23 26.03 -24.62 -11.49
N THR A 24 25.21 -24.42 -10.45
CA THR A 24 24.44 -25.49 -9.81
C THR A 24 23.19 -25.76 -10.64
N THR A 25 23.28 -26.61 -11.64
CA THR A 25 22.21 -26.87 -12.62
C THR A 25 21.35 -28.07 -12.30
N THR A 26 21.76 -28.96 -11.42
CA THR A 26 21.04 -30.17 -11.04
C THR A 26 20.73 -30.21 -9.53
N GLY A 27 19.68 -30.92 -9.19
CA GLY A 27 19.20 -31.04 -7.80
C GLY A 27 18.53 -29.78 -7.24
N PRO A 28 17.98 -29.88 -6.02
CA PRO A 28 17.27 -28.77 -5.40
C PRO A 28 18.24 -27.67 -4.95
N LEU A 29 17.92 -26.42 -5.29
CA LEU A 29 18.71 -25.22 -4.99
C LEU A 29 17.82 -24.12 -4.43
N ALA A 30 18.14 -23.61 -3.25
CA ALA A 30 17.55 -22.37 -2.72
C ALA A 30 18.54 -21.21 -2.87
N ILE A 31 18.10 -20.09 -3.43
CA ILE A 31 18.90 -18.88 -3.59
C ILE A 31 18.23 -17.79 -2.73
N ILE A 32 18.80 -17.53 -1.57
CA ILE A 32 18.36 -16.45 -0.68
C ILE A 32 18.99 -15.14 -1.18
N ALA A 33 18.20 -14.28 -1.78
CA ALA A 33 18.69 -13.20 -2.60
C ALA A 33 17.97 -11.87 -2.24
N GLY A 34 18.67 -10.99 -1.55
CA GLY A 34 18.11 -9.70 -1.14
C GLY A 34 17.76 -8.75 -2.28
N ALA A 35 17.19 -7.61 -1.92
CA ALA A 35 16.91 -6.56 -2.89
C ALA A 35 18.18 -6.16 -3.67
N GLY A 36 18.06 -5.99 -5.00
CA GLY A 36 19.17 -5.54 -5.84
C GLY A 36 20.35 -6.50 -5.98
N SER A 37 20.22 -7.77 -5.57
CA SER A 37 21.30 -8.77 -5.64
C SER A 37 21.46 -9.45 -7.02
N GLY A 38 20.60 -9.09 -7.98
CA GLY A 38 20.64 -9.66 -9.33
C GLY A 38 19.88 -10.99 -9.47
N LYS A 39 18.83 -11.25 -8.69
CA LYS A 39 17.96 -12.43 -8.76
C LYS A 39 17.65 -12.87 -10.19
N THR A 40 17.01 -12.02 -10.97
CA THR A 40 16.58 -12.31 -12.34
C THR A 40 17.76 -12.59 -13.28
N ARG A 41 18.92 -11.92 -13.07
CA ARG A 41 20.16 -12.16 -13.80
C ARG A 41 20.67 -13.59 -13.54
N VAL A 42 20.66 -14.01 -12.27
CA VAL A 42 21.11 -15.36 -11.87
C VAL A 42 20.20 -16.43 -12.45
N ILE A 43 18.86 -16.27 -12.33
CA ILE A 43 17.90 -17.23 -12.88
C ILE A 43 18.07 -17.40 -14.39
N SER A 44 18.14 -16.29 -15.14
CA SER A 44 18.26 -16.32 -16.60
C SER A 44 19.59 -16.95 -17.03
N ARG A 45 20.71 -16.57 -16.39
CA ARG A 45 22.03 -17.16 -16.71
C ARG A 45 22.13 -18.61 -16.30
N ARG A 46 21.50 -19.03 -15.19
CA ARG A 46 21.44 -20.45 -14.78
C ARG A 46 20.69 -21.29 -15.81
N ALA A 47 19.54 -20.80 -16.30
CA ALA A 47 18.79 -21.50 -17.33
C ALA A 47 19.60 -21.60 -18.64
N ALA A 48 20.22 -20.51 -19.10
CA ALA A 48 21.06 -20.50 -20.27
C ALA A 48 22.28 -21.45 -20.13
N TYR A 49 22.93 -21.43 -18.95
CA TYR A 49 24.06 -22.31 -18.65
C TYR A 49 23.64 -23.77 -18.65
N ALA A 50 22.45 -24.12 -18.11
CA ALA A 50 21.95 -25.50 -18.14
C ALA A 50 21.71 -26.02 -19.57
N VAL A 51 21.23 -25.14 -20.48
CA VAL A 51 21.05 -25.48 -21.89
C VAL A 51 22.38 -25.65 -22.58
N GLU A 52 23.33 -24.70 -22.46
CA GLU A 52 24.62 -24.73 -23.11
C GLU A 52 25.50 -25.89 -22.66
N THR A 53 25.37 -26.31 -21.39
CA THR A 53 26.08 -27.46 -20.87
C THR A 53 25.39 -28.81 -21.15
N GLY A 54 24.25 -28.80 -21.85
CA GLY A 54 23.48 -29.98 -22.21
C GLY A 54 22.78 -30.70 -21.08
N VAL A 55 22.61 -30.04 -19.95
CA VAL A 55 21.88 -30.58 -18.79
C VAL A 55 20.39 -30.77 -19.09
N VAL A 56 19.80 -29.83 -19.82
CA VAL A 56 18.35 -29.84 -20.15
C VAL A 56 18.11 -29.18 -21.50
N PRO A 57 17.22 -29.74 -22.35
CA PRO A 57 16.75 -29.06 -23.54
C PRO A 57 15.91 -27.81 -23.18
N VAL A 58 16.00 -26.76 -24.01
CA VAL A 58 15.35 -25.48 -23.79
C VAL A 58 13.82 -25.57 -23.62
N ASP A 59 13.18 -26.51 -24.33
CA ASP A 59 11.73 -26.75 -24.29
C ASP A 59 11.28 -27.50 -23.04
N GLN A 60 12.17 -28.06 -22.25
CA GLN A 60 11.87 -28.74 -20.98
C GLN A 60 12.05 -27.83 -19.75
N ILE A 61 12.45 -26.59 -19.96
CA ILE A 61 12.57 -25.59 -18.90
C ILE A 61 11.21 -24.91 -18.65
N LEU A 62 10.89 -24.68 -17.37
CA LEU A 62 9.81 -23.79 -16.94
C LEU A 62 10.37 -22.79 -15.92
N LEU A 63 10.39 -21.53 -16.31
CA LEU A 63 10.66 -20.41 -15.41
C LEU A 63 9.31 -19.89 -14.87
N VAL A 64 9.16 -19.85 -13.56
CA VAL A 64 7.90 -19.41 -12.89
C VAL A 64 8.16 -18.11 -12.15
N THR A 65 7.24 -17.18 -12.27
CA THR A 65 7.27 -15.89 -11.55
C THR A 65 5.85 -15.48 -11.13
N PHE A 66 5.72 -14.34 -10.43
CA PHE A 66 4.42 -13.88 -9.91
C PHE A 66 3.72 -12.86 -10.82
N THR A 67 4.41 -12.25 -11.79
CA THR A 67 3.81 -11.25 -12.69
C THR A 67 4.10 -11.55 -14.15
N ASP A 68 3.15 -11.25 -15.03
CA ASP A 68 3.31 -11.44 -16.48
C ASP A 68 4.44 -10.55 -17.04
N LYS A 69 4.64 -9.36 -16.43
CA LYS A 69 5.76 -8.48 -16.79
C LYS A 69 7.10 -9.16 -16.52
N ALA A 70 7.29 -9.75 -15.33
CA ALA A 70 8.53 -10.46 -14.99
C ALA A 70 8.73 -11.69 -15.88
N ALA A 71 7.66 -12.41 -16.25
CA ALA A 71 7.73 -13.51 -17.21
C ALA A 71 8.20 -13.02 -18.58
N GLY A 72 7.67 -11.90 -19.07
CA GLY A 72 8.10 -11.28 -20.33
C GLY A 72 9.57 -10.86 -20.30
N GLU A 73 10.02 -10.22 -19.23
CA GLU A 73 11.43 -9.84 -19.05
C GLU A 73 12.36 -11.05 -19.02
N MET A 74 11.94 -12.17 -18.42
CA MET A 74 12.72 -13.41 -18.43
C MET A 74 12.86 -13.98 -19.85
N VAL A 75 11.78 -14.00 -20.64
CA VAL A 75 11.80 -14.45 -22.04
C VAL A 75 12.72 -13.56 -22.88
N GLU A 76 12.64 -12.25 -22.71
CA GLU A 76 13.50 -11.29 -23.41
C GLU A 76 14.99 -11.54 -23.06
N ARG A 77 15.32 -11.66 -21.78
CA ARG A 77 16.69 -11.95 -21.31
C ARG A 77 17.22 -13.27 -21.87
N MET A 78 16.39 -14.32 -21.88
CA MET A 78 16.77 -15.60 -22.47
C MET A 78 17.02 -15.47 -23.98
N THR A 79 16.22 -14.66 -24.68
CA THR A 79 16.39 -14.38 -26.10
C THR A 79 17.71 -13.65 -26.36
N VAL A 80 18.06 -12.64 -25.53
CA VAL A 80 19.35 -11.93 -25.60
C VAL A 80 20.54 -12.87 -25.33
N LEU A 81 20.37 -13.85 -24.43
CA LEU A 81 21.34 -14.89 -24.15
C LEU A 81 21.45 -15.98 -25.26
N GLY A 82 20.66 -15.85 -26.34
CA GLY A 82 20.69 -16.78 -27.49
C GLY A 82 19.69 -17.94 -27.43
N HIS A 83 18.85 -18.01 -26.39
CA HIS A 83 17.89 -19.10 -26.15
C HIS A 83 16.44 -18.67 -26.38
N ARG A 84 15.94 -18.95 -27.60
CA ARG A 84 14.53 -18.77 -27.93
C ARG A 84 13.74 -20.02 -27.55
N GLY A 85 12.46 -19.84 -27.18
CA GLY A 85 11.54 -20.94 -26.85
C GLY A 85 11.53 -21.37 -25.39
N VAL A 86 12.30 -20.71 -24.51
CA VAL A 86 12.14 -20.88 -23.05
C VAL A 86 10.75 -20.45 -22.66
N MET A 87 10.09 -21.27 -21.86
CA MET A 87 8.80 -20.94 -21.29
C MET A 87 8.99 -20.24 -19.94
N ALA A 88 8.59 -18.98 -19.85
CA ALA A 88 8.44 -18.26 -18.60
C ALA A 88 6.97 -17.86 -18.42
N ARG A 89 6.35 -18.16 -17.26
CA ARG A 89 4.95 -17.92 -16.97
C ARG A 89 4.71 -17.64 -15.48
N THR A 90 3.56 -17.04 -15.18
CA THR A 90 3.05 -17.05 -13.82
C THR A 90 2.42 -18.41 -13.48
N PHE A 91 2.28 -18.74 -12.18
CA PHE A 91 1.55 -19.94 -11.76
C PHE A 91 0.16 -20.00 -12.40
N HIS A 92 -0.58 -18.91 -12.38
CA HIS A 92 -1.93 -18.83 -12.95
C HIS A 92 -1.95 -19.01 -14.47
N ALA A 93 -1.02 -18.39 -15.19
CA ALA A 93 -0.94 -18.55 -16.64
C ALA A 93 -0.56 -19.98 -17.06
N ALA A 94 0.31 -20.64 -16.29
CA ALA A 94 0.67 -22.04 -16.53
C ALA A 94 -0.51 -22.98 -16.22
N ALA A 95 -1.19 -22.76 -15.08
CA ALA A 95 -2.37 -23.52 -14.70
C ALA A 95 -3.51 -23.37 -15.72
N LEU A 96 -3.83 -22.13 -16.12
CA LEU A 96 -4.86 -21.86 -17.12
C LEU A 96 -4.56 -22.54 -18.46
N ALA A 97 -3.31 -22.57 -18.89
CA ALA A 97 -2.92 -23.27 -20.11
C ALA A 97 -3.15 -24.80 -20.02
N GLN A 98 -2.89 -25.38 -18.85
CA GLN A 98 -3.15 -26.80 -18.59
C GLN A 98 -4.67 -27.07 -18.55
N LEU A 99 -5.44 -26.26 -17.86
CA LEU A 99 -6.89 -26.39 -17.85
C LEU A 99 -7.48 -26.29 -19.26
N ARG A 100 -7.08 -25.31 -20.06
CA ARG A 100 -7.52 -25.19 -21.47
C ARG A 100 -7.22 -26.43 -22.29
N HIS A 101 -6.12 -27.10 -22.02
CA HIS A 101 -5.73 -28.33 -22.74
C HIS A 101 -6.56 -29.54 -22.34
N PHE A 102 -6.80 -29.74 -21.04
CA PHE A 102 -7.45 -30.93 -20.51
C PHE A 102 -8.99 -30.78 -20.33
N TRP A 103 -9.50 -29.56 -20.27
CA TRP A 103 -10.90 -29.29 -19.94
C TRP A 103 -11.88 -29.94 -20.90
N PRO A 104 -11.75 -29.80 -22.24
CA PRO A 104 -12.73 -30.37 -23.16
C PRO A 104 -12.89 -31.89 -23.05
N SER A 105 -11.78 -32.62 -22.84
CA SER A 105 -11.82 -34.08 -22.70
C SER A 105 -12.52 -34.57 -21.43
N ARG A 106 -12.72 -33.69 -20.44
CA ARG A 106 -13.35 -34.00 -19.15
C ARG A 106 -14.77 -33.44 -18.98
N HIS A 107 -15.15 -32.54 -19.87
CA HIS A 107 -16.43 -31.85 -19.83
C HIS A 107 -17.16 -31.95 -21.17
N ASP A 108 -17.23 -33.14 -21.74
CA ASP A 108 -17.99 -33.48 -22.96
C ASP A 108 -17.77 -32.53 -24.14
N GLY A 109 -16.54 -31.97 -24.25
CA GLY A 109 -16.17 -31.00 -25.29
C GLY A 109 -16.52 -29.56 -24.98
N GLU A 110 -17.07 -29.27 -23.80
CA GLU A 110 -17.39 -27.90 -23.39
C GLU A 110 -16.11 -27.04 -23.25
N PRO A 111 -16.17 -25.76 -23.61
CA PRO A 111 -15.04 -24.85 -23.41
C PRO A 111 -14.85 -24.53 -21.93
N LEU A 112 -13.61 -24.20 -21.57
CA LEU A 112 -13.30 -23.71 -20.22
C LEU A 112 -14.14 -22.47 -19.89
N PRO A 113 -14.76 -22.37 -18.71
CA PRO A 113 -15.48 -21.19 -18.25
C PRO A 113 -14.64 -19.91 -18.33
N SER A 114 -15.33 -18.77 -18.50
CA SER A 114 -14.65 -17.47 -18.59
C SER A 114 -14.06 -17.04 -17.25
N THR A 115 -13.00 -16.25 -17.28
CA THR A 115 -12.38 -15.71 -16.06
C THR A 115 -13.24 -14.57 -15.48
N LEU A 116 -13.45 -14.60 -14.17
CA LEU A 116 -14.10 -13.54 -13.43
C LEU A 116 -13.08 -12.42 -13.16
N ASP A 117 -13.33 -11.23 -13.69
CA ASP A 117 -12.41 -10.09 -13.55
C ASP A 117 -12.33 -9.58 -12.11
N SER A 118 -13.43 -9.64 -11.36
CA SER A 118 -13.46 -9.19 -9.96
C SER A 118 -14.50 -9.97 -9.15
N LYS A 119 -14.07 -10.55 -8.04
CA LYS A 119 -14.95 -11.23 -7.06
C LYS A 119 -16.05 -10.31 -6.53
N LEU A 120 -15.76 -8.99 -6.42
CA LEU A 120 -16.70 -7.99 -5.89
C LEU A 120 -18.02 -7.96 -6.69
N ARG A 121 -17.97 -8.25 -7.99
CA ARG A 121 -19.17 -8.32 -8.83
C ARG A 121 -20.21 -9.30 -8.29
N LEU A 122 -19.78 -10.41 -7.72
CA LEU A 122 -20.66 -11.44 -7.14
C LEU A 122 -20.86 -11.27 -5.63
N VAL A 123 -19.85 -10.78 -4.92
CA VAL A 123 -19.85 -10.65 -3.45
C VAL A 123 -20.74 -9.50 -2.98
N VAL A 124 -20.72 -8.33 -3.64
CA VAL A 124 -21.52 -7.15 -3.25
C VAL A 124 -23.03 -7.45 -3.15
N PRO A 125 -23.67 -8.09 -4.13
CA PRO A 125 -25.09 -8.44 -4.02
C PRO A 125 -25.40 -9.43 -2.89
N LEU A 126 -24.47 -10.31 -2.53
CA LEU A 126 -24.65 -11.30 -1.48
C LEU A 126 -24.58 -10.66 -0.09
N ILE A 127 -23.65 -9.73 0.12
CA ILE A 127 -23.51 -8.99 1.37
C ILE A 127 -24.77 -8.13 1.62
N GLY A 128 -25.30 -7.46 0.60
CA GLY A 128 -26.52 -6.66 0.70
C GLY A 128 -27.75 -7.43 1.23
N ARG A 129 -27.71 -8.76 1.21
CA ARG A 129 -28.76 -9.66 1.74
C ARG A 129 -28.51 -10.13 3.17
N LEU A 130 -27.38 -9.74 3.78
CA LEU A 130 -27.05 -10.13 5.15
C LEU A 130 -27.96 -9.40 6.17
N PRO A 131 -28.24 -10.04 7.32
CA PRO A 131 -29.07 -9.44 8.35
C PRO A 131 -28.35 -8.33 9.11
N GLY A 132 -29.10 -7.33 9.56
CA GLY A 132 -28.61 -6.29 10.48
C GLY A 132 -27.45 -5.50 9.95
N GLY A 133 -26.47 -5.20 10.82
CA GLY A 133 -25.27 -4.42 10.52
C GLY A 133 -24.28 -5.12 9.56
N TYR A 134 -24.36 -6.43 9.41
CA TYR A 134 -23.42 -7.19 8.56
C TYR A 134 -23.54 -6.86 7.06
N ARG A 135 -24.66 -6.28 6.61
CA ARG A 135 -24.82 -5.78 5.23
C ARG A 135 -23.88 -4.62 4.87
N PHE A 136 -23.27 -3.98 5.87
CA PHE A 136 -22.30 -2.89 5.69
C PHE A 136 -20.84 -3.38 5.75
N THR A 137 -20.62 -4.68 5.93
CA THR A 137 -19.27 -5.26 5.86
C THR A 137 -18.65 -4.97 4.49
N PRO A 138 -17.39 -4.48 4.43
CA PRO A 138 -16.74 -4.23 3.17
C PRO A 138 -16.66 -5.50 2.33
N ALA A 139 -17.14 -5.42 1.10
CA ALA A 139 -17.15 -6.57 0.18
C ALA A 139 -15.75 -7.12 -0.12
N LYS A 140 -14.75 -6.24 -0.06
CA LYS A 140 -13.35 -6.62 -0.23
C LYS A 140 -12.89 -7.56 0.89
N ASP A 141 -13.22 -7.29 2.13
CA ASP A 141 -12.78 -8.12 3.27
C ASP A 141 -13.36 -9.54 3.18
N ILE A 142 -14.60 -9.67 2.69
CA ILE A 142 -15.20 -10.97 2.37
C ILE A 142 -14.49 -11.65 1.20
N ALA A 143 -14.21 -10.92 0.12
CA ALA A 143 -13.52 -11.45 -1.05
C ALA A 143 -12.10 -11.92 -0.71
N ASP A 144 -11.35 -11.14 0.08
CA ASP A 144 -9.99 -11.48 0.56
C ASP A 144 -10.04 -12.75 1.46
N THR A 145 -11.09 -12.88 2.30
CA THR A 145 -11.29 -14.07 3.13
C THR A 145 -11.61 -15.31 2.29
N ILE A 146 -12.42 -15.18 1.22
CA ILE A 146 -12.67 -16.27 0.27
C ILE A 146 -11.37 -16.69 -0.42
N GLU A 147 -10.55 -15.74 -0.86
CA GLU A 147 -9.23 -15.99 -1.46
C GLU A 147 -8.33 -16.77 -0.50
N TRP A 148 -8.21 -16.29 0.73
CA TRP A 148 -7.44 -16.95 1.78
C TRP A 148 -7.92 -18.41 2.04
N ALA A 149 -9.24 -18.64 2.01
CA ALA A 149 -9.82 -19.98 2.19
C ALA A 149 -9.47 -20.90 1.00
N LYS A 150 -9.60 -20.39 -0.22
CA LYS A 150 -9.34 -21.16 -1.45
C LYS A 150 -7.88 -21.58 -1.57
N VAL A 151 -6.94 -20.70 -1.29
CA VAL A 151 -5.50 -21.06 -1.35
C VAL A 151 -5.09 -22.11 -0.31
N ARG A 152 -5.93 -22.33 0.72
CA ARG A 152 -5.80 -23.41 1.73
C ARG A 152 -6.72 -24.59 1.46
N ARG A 153 -7.44 -24.56 0.34
CA ARG A 153 -8.41 -25.60 -0.03
C ARG A 153 -9.49 -25.80 1.04
N ILE A 154 -9.88 -24.74 1.75
CA ILE A 154 -10.99 -24.72 2.72
C ILE A 154 -12.24 -24.28 1.98
N GLY A 155 -13.08 -25.26 1.61
CA GLY A 155 -14.39 -24.98 0.98
C GLY A 155 -15.42 -24.46 1.99
N PRO A 156 -16.57 -23.92 1.51
CA PRO A 156 -17.60 -23.32 2.35
C PRO A 156 -18.16 -24.29 3.41
N ASP A 157 -18.24 -25.59 3.11
CA ASP A 157 -18.76 -26.59 4.04
C ASP A 157 -17.79 -26.93 5.18
N ARG A 158 -16.51 -26.67 4.97
CA ARG A 158 -15.46 -26.88 5.97
C ARG A 158 -15.11 -25.60 6.75
N TRP A 159 -15.61 -24.45 6.31
CA TRP A 159 -15.21 -23.14 6.86
C TRP A 159 -15.44 -23.03 8.36
N VAL A 160 -16.64 -23.42 8.85
CA VAL A 160 -16.98 -23.31 10.30
C VAL A 160 -16.02 -24.08 11.19
N ARG A 161 -15.44 -25.18 10.68
CA ARG A 161 -14.48 -26.01 11.42
C ARG A 161 -13.02 -25.54 11.24
N ASP A 162 -12.66 -25.19 10.01
CA ASP A 162 -11.26 -25.01 9.60
C ASP A 162 -10.89 -23.54 9.33
N GLY A 163 -11.87 -22.62 9.23
CA GLY A 163 -11.65 -21.21 8.86
C GLY A 163 -11.23 -20.31 10.01
N GLY A 164 -11.44 -20.71 11.26
CA GLY A 164 -11.13 -19.91 12.45
C GLY A 164 -11.92 -18.60 12.52
N ASP A 165 -11.38 -17.62 13.25
CA ASP A 165 -12.01 -16.29 13.49
C ASP A 165 -11.61 -15.25 12.44
N ARG A 166 -11.18 -15.69 11.24
CA ARG A 166 -10.61 -14.79 10.23
C ARG A 166 -11.67 -14.00 9.45
N ALA A 167 -12.92 -14.47 9.42
CA ALA A 167 -13.96 -13.77 8.68
C ALA A 167 -14.40 -12.49 9.43
N PRO A 168 -14.68 -11.39 8.70
CA PRO A 168 -15.17 -10.14 9.29
C PRO A 168 -16.64 -10.21 9.76
N ILE A 169 -17.28 -11.37 9.57
CA ILE A 169 -18.65 -11.69 9.98
C ILE A 169 -18.67 -13.08 10.62
N PRO A 170 -19.73 -13.45 11.40
CA PRO A 170 -19.85 -14.77 12.01
C PRO A 170 -19.61 -15.91 11.02
N ALA A 171 -18.92 -16.96 11.49
CA ALA A 171 -18.43 -18.05 10.64
C ALA A 171 -19.53 -18.76 9.83
N ASP A 172 -20.73 -18.92 10.39
CA ASP A 172 -21.89 -19.52 9.72
C ASP A 172 -22.46 -18.62 8.61
N LEU A 173 -22.49 -17.30 8.85
CA LEU A 173 -22.90 -16.34 7.83
C LEU A 173 -21.87 -16.28 6.70
N PHE A 174 -20.59 -16.28 7.01
CA PHE A 174 -19.53 -16.30 6.01
C PHE A 174 -19.59 -17.59 5.18
N ALA A 175 -19.74 -18.76 5.80
CA ALA A 175 -19.89 -20.04 5.10
C ALA A 175 -21.06 -20.01 4.11
N ARG A 176 -22.19 -19.35 4.48
CA ARG A 176 -23.35 -19.17 3.59
C ARG A 176 -23.01 -18.25 2.43
N VAL A 177 -22.40 -17.09 2.68
CA VAL A 177 -21.99 -16.15 1.62
C VAL A 177 -21.01 -16.82 0.67
N TYR A 178 -20.04 -17.55 1.19
CA TYR A 178 -19.06 -18.26 0.39
C TYR A 178 -19.71 -19.35 -0.49
N ARG A 179 -20.64 -20.13 0.05
CA ARG A 179 -21.40 -21.13 -0.71
C ARG A 179 -22.25 -20.48 -1.81
N ASP A 180 -22.90 -19.37 -1.50
CA ASP A 180 -23.70 -18.62 -2.46
C ASP A 180 -22.83 -17.98 -3.56
N TYR A 181 -21.62 -17.52 -3.20
CA TYR A 181 -20.61 -17.04 -4.15
C TYR A 181 -20.20 -18.14 -5.14
N GLU A 182 -19.81 -19.33 -4.63
CA GLU A 182 -19.40 -20.46 -5.47
C GLU A 182 -20.54 -20.90 -6.40
N ARG A 183 -21.78 -20.95 -5.88
CA ARG A 183 -22.96 -21.27 -6.69
C ARG A 183 -23.19 -20.24 -7.80
N SER A 184 -23.21 -18.95 -7.46
CA SER A 184 -23.44 -17.87 -8.43
C SER A 184 -22.36 -17.83 -9.51
N LYS A 185 -21.10 -18.08 -9.14
CA LYS A 185 -19.98 -18.19 -10.05
C LYS A 185 -20.16 -19.35 -11.03
N LYS A 186 -20.54 -20.54 -10.52
CA LYS A 186 -20.81 -21.74 -11.34
C LYS A 186 -21.97 -21.54 -12.29
N GLU A 187 -23.11 -21.00 -11.81
CA GLU A 187 -24.29 -20.69 -12.63
C GLU A 187 -24.00 -19.70 -13.75
N ALA A 188 -23.07 -18.74 -13.51
CA ALA A 188 -22.63 -17.78 -14.50
C ALA A 188 -21.55 -18.32 -15.47
N GLY A 189 -21.10 -19.56 -15.34
CA GLY A 189 -20.02 -20.13 -16.15
C GLY A 189 -18.70 -19.41 -15.98
N LEU A 190 -18.33 -19.02 -14.74
CA LEU A 190 -17.15 -18.25 -14.42
C LEU A 190 -16.16 -19.01 -13.53
N LEU A 191 -14.89 -18.71 -13.70
CA LEU A 191 -13.76 -19.12 -12.83
C LEU A 191 -13.10 -17.88 -12.25
N ASP A 192 -12.83 -17.87 -10.95
CA ASP A 192 -11.93 -16.86 -10.38
C ASP A 192 -10.46 -17.28 -10.46
N PHE A 193 -9.55 -16.40 -10.03
CA PHE A 193 -8.13 -16.66 -10.14
C PHE A 193 -7.71 -17.90 -9.34
N GLU A 194 -8.22 -18.09 -8.13
CA GLU A 194 -7.86 -19.25 -7.30
C GLU A 194 -8.39 -20.55 -7.91
N ASP A 195 -9.55 -20.52 -8.58
CA ASP A 195 -10.07 -21.72 -9.27
C ASP A 195 -9.11 -22.26 -10.31
N MET A 196 -8.37 -21.39 -11.00
CA MET A 196 -7.37 -21.84 -11.97
C MET A 196 -6.34 -22.77 -11.32
N LEU A 197 -5.88 -22.42 -10.12
CA LEU A 197 -4.94 -23.24 -9.37
C LEU A 197 -5.61 -24.44 -8.71
N VAL A 198 -6.78 -24.26 -8.05
CA VAL A 198 -7.52 -25.34 -7.37
C VAL A 198 -7.86 -26.45 -8.36
N GLN A 199 -8.48 -26.10 -9.49
CA GLN A 199 -8.91 -27.07 -10.48
C GLN A 199 -7.73 -27.73 -11.19
N THR A 200 -6.59 -27.03 -11.39
CA THR A 200 -5.40 -27.65 -11.94
C THR A 200 -4.78 -28.64 -10.94
N VAL A 201 -4.76 -28.30 -9.65
CA VAL A 201 -4.30 -29.23 -8.61
C VAL A 201 -5.21 -30.45 -8.56
N GLU A 202 -6.54 -30.28 -8.56
CA GLU A 202 -7.51 -31.37 -8.56
C GLU A 202 -7.39 -32.24 -9.81
N LEU A 203 -7.17 -31.63 -10.97
CA LEU A 203 -6.92 -32.33 -12.22
C LEU A 203 -5.69 -33.25 -12.10
N LEU A 204 -4.54 -32.71 -11.67
CA LEU A 204 -3.28 -33.45 -11.60
C LEU A 204 -3.24 -34.47 -10.45
N GLU A 205 -3.99 -34.26 -9.37
CA GLU A 205 -4.16 -35.24 -8.28
C GLU A 205 -5.09 -36.39 -8.69
N GLY A 206 -6.12 -36.09 -9.49
CA GLY A 206 -7.14 -37.05 -9.88
C GLY A 206 -6.86 -37.84 -11.17
N ASP A 207 -5.90 -37.39 -11.97
CA ASP A 207 -5.56 -37.99 -13.29
C ASP A 207 -4.05 -38.18 -13.44
N ALA A 208 -3.62 -39.42 -13.23
CA ALA A 208 -2.21 -39.81 -13.35
C ALA A 208 -1.66 -39.65 -14.78
N GLU A 209 -2.47 -39.82 -15.82
CA GLU A 209 -2.04 -39.65 -17.22
C GLU A 209 -1.81 -38.17 -17.53
N ALA A 210 -2.70 -37.29 -17.08
CA ALA A 210 -2.52 -35.86 -17.20
C ALA A 210 -1.28 -35.38 -16.43
N ALA A 211 -1.08 -35.85 -15.20
CA ALA A 211 0.10 -35.56 -14.40
C ALA A 211 1.39 -36.02 -15.11
N ALA A 212 1.43 -37.28 -15.58
CA ALA A 212 2.59 -37.82 -16.30
C ALA A 212 2.89 -37.04 -17.60
N LEU A 213 1.86 -36.61 -18.33
CA LEU A 213 2.02 -35.79 -19.53
C LEU A 213 2.63 -34.43 -19.21
N VAL A 214 2.17 -33.76 -18.15
CA VAL A 214 2.73 -32.46 -17.72
C VAL A 214 4.18 -32.62 -17.29
N GLN A 215 4.49 -33.62 -16.45
CA GLN A 215 5.83 -33.92 -15.95
C GLN A 215 6.81 -34.31 -17.06
N SER A 216 6.34 -35.02 -18.11
CA SER A 216 7.18 -35.40 -19.26
C SER A 216 7.63 -34.19 -20.09
N ARG A 217 6.83 -33.13 -20.13
CA ARG A 217 7.09 -31.91 -20.91
C ARG A 217 8.01 -30.93 -20.22
N LYS A 218 7.99 -30.88 -18.88
CA LYS A 218 8.80 -29.93 -18.09
C LYS A 218 9.49 -30.68 -16.96
N ARG A 219 10.81 -30.60 -16.95
CA ARG A 219 11.66 -31.39 -16.03
C ARG A 219 12.60 -30.53 -15.22
N TRP A 220 12.78 -29.27 -15.61
CA TRP A 220 13.70 -28.35 -14.98
C TRP A 220 12.98 -27.02 -14.66
N PHE A 221 13.02 -26.62 -13.38
CA PHE A 221 12.22 -25.51 -12.85
C PHE A 221 13.11 -24.47 -12.19
N SER A 222 12.77 -23.19 -12.41
CA SER A 222 13.24 -22.10 -11.57
C SER A 222 12.07 -21.20 -11.21
N VAL A 223 11.87 -20.95 -9.90
CA VAL A 223 10.78 -20.13 -9.36
C VAL A 223 11.36 -18.86 -8.77
N ASP A 224 11.00 -17.71 -9.31
CA ASP A 224 11.36 -16.38 -8.80
C ASP A 224 10.34 -15.90 -7.77
N GLU A 225 10.73 -14.96 -6.89
CA GLU A 225 9.91 -14.40 -5.82
C GLU A 225 9.24 -15.47 -4.93
N TYR A 226 9.98 -16.58 -4.67
CA TYR A 226 9.42 -17.77 -4.01
C TYR A 226 8.88 -17.50 -2.61
N GLN A 227 9.28 -16.42 -1.93
CA GLN A 227 8.72 -15.96 -0.65
C GLN A 227 7.25 -15.53 -0.74
N ASP A 228 6.72 -15.31 -1.95
CA ASP A 228 5.29 -14.99 -2.17
C ASP A 228 4.45 -16.23 -2.48
N THR A 229 5.03 -17.43 -2.42
CA THR A 229 4.33 -18.68 -2.69
C THR A 229 3.32 -18.97 -1.56
N ASN A 230 2.08 -19.29 -1.96
CA ASN A 230 1.03 -19.77 -1.07
C ASN A 230 0.91 -21.31 -1.10
N PRO A 231 0.18 -21.95 -0.17
CA PRO A 231 0.08 -23.41 -0.09
C PRO A 231 -0.43 -24.09 -1.38
N LEU A 232 -1.31 -23.41 -2.11
CA LEU A 232 -1.88 -23.96 -3.34
C LEU A 232 -0.86 -23.93 -4.49
N ALA A 233 -0.10 -22.84 -4.63
CA ALA A 233 0.98 -22.71 -5.60
C ALA A 233 2.12 -23.71 -5.32
N GLU A 234 2.47 -23.89 -4.04
CA GLU A 234 3.46 -24.89 -3.61
C GLU A 234 3.00 -26.31 -3.96
N ARG A 235 1.72 -26.63 -3.72
CA ARG A 235 1.16 -27.94 -4.08
C ARG A 235 1.19 -28.17 -5.60
N LEU A 236 0.85 -27.14 -6.37
CA LEU A 236 0.90 -27.21 -7.82
C LEU A 236 2.35 -27.42 -8.33
N LEU A 237 3.30 -26.71 -7.77
CA LEU A 237 4.74 -26.89 -8.08
C LEU A 237 5.20 -28.31 -7.77
N ALA A 238 4.82 -28.87 -6.64
CA ALA A 238 5.13 -30.26 -6.28
C ALA A 238 4.55 -31.27 -7.28
N LEU A 239 3.32 -31.05 -7.78
CA LEU A 239 2.71 -31.88 -8.79
C LEU A 239 3.40 -31.75 -10.15
N TRP A 240 3.85 -30.57 -10.54
CA TRP A 240 4.64 -30.38 -11.76
C TRP A 240 6.01 -31.05 -11.67
N LEU A 241 6.65 -30.96 -10.52
CA LEU A 241 7.97 -31.52 -10.28
C LEU A 241 7.95 -33.06 -10.33
N GLY A 242 6.90 -33.69 -9.77
CA GLY A 242 6.81 -35.13 -9.66
C GLY A 242 8.03 -35.74 -8.95
N GLU A 243 8.73 -36.65 -9.62
CA GLU A 243 9.96 -37.25 -9.12
C GLU A 243 11.23 -36.46 -9.47
N SER A 244 11.12 -35.41 -10.33
CA SER A 244 12.28 -34.59 -10.69
C SER A 244 12.78 -33.84 -9.45
N ARG A 245 14.10 -33.65 -9.39
CA ARG A 245 14.76 -32.89 -8.32
C ARG A 245 15.38 -31.59 -8.83
N ASP A 246 15.24 -31.29 -10.12
CA ASP A 246 15.87 -30.13 -10.76
C ASP A 246 15.00 -28.87 -10.57
N LEU A 247 14.94 -28.43 -9.32
CA LEU A 247 14.21 -27.23 -8.85
C LEU A 247 15.17 -26.21 -8.27
N ALA A 248 15.16 -24.99 -8.77
CA ALA A 248 15.73 -23.84 -8.08
C ALA A 248 14.64 -22.88 -7.65
N VAL A 249 14.72 -22.38 -6.42
CA VAL A 249 13.84 -21.34 -5.90
C VAL A 249 14.68 -20.12 -5.54
N VAL A 250 14.17 -18.93 -5.85
CA VAL A 250 14.86 -17.67 -5.60
C VAL A 250 13.92 -16.71 -4.90
N GLY A 251 14.38 -16.08 -3.84
CA GLY A 251 13.53 -15.16 -3.10
C GLY A 251 14.26 -14.34 -2.04
N ASP A 252 13.55 -13.35 -1.52
CA ASP A 252 13.96 -12.51 -0.40
C ASP A 252 12.90 -12.61 0.72
N PRO A 253 13.16 -13.28 1.84
CA PRO A 253 12.20 -13.40 2.92
C PRO A 253 11.79 -12.03 3.50
N ASP A 254 12.68 -11.01 3.40
CA ASP A 254 12.42 -9.65 3.85
C ASP A 254 11.54 -8.86 2.84
N GLN A 255 11.14 -9.44 1.70
CA GLN A 255 10.20 -8.87 0.74
C GLN A 255 8.85 -9.61 0.67
N THR A 256 8.53 -10.43 1.68
CA THR A 256 7.20 -11.06 1.82
C THR A 256 6.20 -10.01 2.29
N ILE A 257 5.36 -9.52 1.39
CA ILE A 257 4.38 -8.45 1.61
C ILE A 257 2.97 -8.80 1.10
N TYR A 258 2.67 -10.09 0.90
CA TYR A 258 1.39 -10.61 0.43
C TYR A 258 0.84 -11.71 1.36
N THR A 259 1.13 -11.63 2.68
CA THR A 259 0.69 -12.65 3.63
C THR A 259 -0.84 -12.68 3.76
N PHE A 260 -1.51 -11.56 3.51
CA PHE A 260 -2.97 -11.45 3.46
C PHE A 260 -3.61 -12.30 2.36
N THR A 261 -2.89 -12.59 1.26
CA THR A 261 -3.33 -13.53 0.21
C THR A 261 -2.89 -14.97 0.47
N GLY A 262 -2.22 -15.23 1.59
CA GLY A 262 -1.74 -16.54 2.00
C GLY A 262 -0.29 -16.86 1.63
N ALA A 263 0.47 -15.89 1.13
CA ALA A 263 1.91 -16.03 0.92
C ALA A 263 2.62 -16.22 2.27
N THR A 264 3.72 -17.00 2.26
CA THR A 264 4.55 -17.21 3.44
C THR A 264 6.02 -17.40 3.05
N PRO A 265 6.98 -16.79 3.77
CA PRO A 265 8.40 -17.01 3.55
C PRO A 265 8.87 -18.41 3.99
N GLU A 266 8.05 -19.15 4.75
CA GLU A 266 8.40 -20.47 5.32
C GLU A 266 8.80 -21.49 4.26
N TYR A 267 8.17 -21.41 3.04
CA TYR A 267 8.57 -22.28 1.94
C TYR A 267 9.97 -22.01 1.46
N LEU A 268 10.44 -20.78 1.47
CA LEU A 268 11.80 -20.43 1.12
C LEU A 268 12.77 -20.78 2.25
N LEU A 269 12.47 -20.41 3.48
CA LEU A 269 13.33 -20.60 4.64
C LEU A 269 13.47 -22.10 4.99
N GLY A 270 12.38 -22.87 4.98
CA GLY A 270 12.37 -24.32 5.22
C GLY A 270 12.67 -25.18 3.99
N PHE A 271 13.20 -24.59 2.88
CA PHE A 271 13.42 -25.35 1.65
C PHE A 271 14.38 -26.51 1.83
N ALA A 272 15.48 -26.29 2.55
CA ALA A 272 16.49 -27.33 2.80
C ALA A 272 15.96 -28.52 3.60
N GLU A 273 15.03 -28.30 4.48
CA GLU A 273 14.39 -29.35 5.29
C GLU A 273 13.44 -30.22 4.46
N ARG A 274 12.71 -29.58 3.51
CA ARG A 274 11.76 -30.27 2.63
C ARG A 274 12.43 -30.98 1.44
N HIS A 275 13.59 -30.51 1.00
CA HIS A 275 14.29 -31.05 -0.16
C HIS A 275 15.67 -31.61 0.24
N ALA A 276 15.71 -32.88 0.60
CA ALA A 276 16.94 -33.54 1.04
C ALA A 276 18.09 -33.41 -0.02
N GLY A 277 19.27 -33.02 0.46
CA GLY A 277 20.43 -32.79 -0.37
C GLY A 277 20.39 -31.49 -1.18
N SER A 278 19.52 -30.55 -0.81
CA SER A 278 19.49 -29.23 -1.40
C SER A 278 20.75 -28.43 -1.10
N ARG A 279 21.07 -27.52 -2.01
CA ARG A 279 22.09 -26.50 -1.80
C ARG A 279 21.41 -25.17 -1.49
N VAL A 280 21.95 -24.41 -0.53
CA VAL A 280 21.50 -23.05 -0.21
C VAL A 280 22.62 -22.07 -0.54
N VAL A 281 22.34 -21.09 -1.39
CA VAL A 281 23.28 -20.04 -1.80
C VAL A 281 22.70 -18.68 -1.40
N THR A 282 23.49 -17.87 -0.69
CA THR A 282 23.07 -16.52 -0.30
C THR A 282 23.74 -15.45 -1.16
N LEU A 283 22.94 -14.61 -1.80
CA LEU A 283 23.40 -13.44 -2.56
C LEU A 283 23.33 -12.20 -1.66
N ALA A 284 24.47 -11.86 -1.04
CA ALA A 284 24.56 -10.77 -0.08
C ALA A 284 24.98 -9.44 -0.69
N GLU A 285 25.42 -9.39 -1.95
CA GLU A 285 25.86 -8.17 -2.62
C GLU A 285 24.69 -7.46 -3.30
N ASN A 286 24.55 -6.15 -3.04
CA ASN A 286 23.54 -5.31 -3.65
C ASN A 286 24.18 -4.41 -4.72
N TYR A 287 23.67 -4.51 -5.95
CA TYR A 287 24.12 -3.78 -7.13
C TYR A 287 23.23 -2.59 -7.50
N ARG A 288 22.23 -2.29 -6.67
CA ARG A 288 21.22 -1.26 -6.94
C ARG A 288 21.48 0.02 -6.18
N SER A 289 21.46 -0.04 -4.86
CA SER A 289 21.39 1.11 -3.98
C SER A 289 22.76 1.56 -3.50
N SER A 290 22.90 2.86 -3.22
CA SER A 290 24.09 3.39 -2.56
C SER A 290 24.28 2.78 -1.16
N PRO A 291 25.52 2.76 -0.64
CA PRO A 291 25.80 2.25 0.70
C PRO A 291 24.95 2.86 1.79
N GLN A 292 24.67 4.17 1.71
CA GLN A 292 23.90 4.93 2.69
C GLN A 292 22.43 4.47 2.74
N ILE A 293 21.81 4.23 1.58
CA ILE A 293 20.44 3.72 1.49
C ILE A 293 20.40 2.27 2.01
N LEU A 294 21.38 1.47 1.61
CA LEU A 294 21.41 0.06 1.99
C LEU A 294 21.65 -0.14 3.50
N GLU A 295 22.46 0.71 4.11
CA GLU A 295 22.67 0.70 5.57
C GLU A 295 21.37 0.99 6.32
N LEU A 296 20.56 1.94 5.82
CA LEU A 296 19.25 2.24 6.39
C LEU A 296 18.31 1.05 6.28
N ALA A 297 18.28 0.40 5.10
CA ALA A 297 17.49 -0.81 4.87
C ALA A 297 17.92 -1.97 5.78
N ASN A 298 19.23 -2.23 5.92
CA ASN A 298 19.77 -3.26 6.80
C ASN A 298 19.42 -3.00 8.28
N ARG A 299 19.43 -1.74 8.71
CA ARG A 299 19.04 -1.36 10.08
C ARG A 299 17.57 -1.66 10.35
N LEU A 300 16.69 -1.40 9.39
CA LEU A 300 15.25 -1.64 9.53
C LEU A 300 14.92 -3.11 9.76
N ILE A 301 15.65 -4.01 9.08
CA ILE A 301 15.45 -5.47 9.13
C ILE A 301 16.52 -6.18 9.96
N ALA A 302 17.24 -5.47 10.83
CA ALA A 302 18.27 -6.08 11.67
C ALA A 302 17.72 -7.24 12.49
N GLY A 303 18.40 -8.39 12.44
CA GLY A 303 17.95 -9.65 13.06
C GLY A 303 17.14 -10.57 12.14
N GLY A 304 16.92 -10.20 10.89
CA GLY A 304 16.30 -11.08 9.89
C GLY A 304 17.18 -12.28 9.49
N GLU A 305 16.54 -13.31 8.95
CA GLU A 305 17.14 -14.62 8.61
C GLU A 305 18.27 -14.54 7.57
N ARG A 306 18.19 -13.59 6.64
CA ARG A 306 19.12 -13.46 5.52
C ARG A 306 20.48 -12.85 5.90
N GLY A 307 20.56 -12.09 6.97
CA GLY A 307 21.70 -11.25 7.29
C GLY A 307 21.79 -9.96 6.43
N PRO A 308 22.77 -9.07 6.72
CA PRO A 308 22.88 -7.78 6.06
C PRO A 308 23.37 -7.87 4.62
N LEU A 309 22.84 -7.00 3.75
CA LEU A 309 23.32 -6.79 2.39
C LEU A 309 24.57 -5.89 2.38
N ARG A 310 25.44 -6.10 1.40
CA ARG A 310 26.65 -5.31 1.15
C ARG A 310 26.52 -4.55 -0.17
N ALA A 311 26.68 -3.23 -0.12
CA ALA A 311 26.63 -2.40 -1.31
C ALA A 311 27.88 -2.58 -2.18
N THR A 312 27.68 -2.62 -3.49
CA THR A 312 28.75 -2.58 -4.49
C THR A 312 28.79 -1.23 -5.21
N GLN A 313 27.75 -0.40 -5.06
CA GLN A 313 27.67 0.93 -5.65
C GLN A 313 28.57 1.92 -4.91
N PRO A 314 29.03 3.00 -5.56
CA PRO A 314 29.76 4.06 -4.91
C PRO A 314 28.88 4.79 -3.88
N ASN A 315 29.53 5.55 -2.98
CA ASN A 315 28.84 6.38 -2.02
C ASN A 315 27.89 7.38 -2.71
N GLY A 316 26.67 7.48 -2.20
CA GLY A 316 25.64 8.42 -2.61
C GLY A 316 25.34 9.49 -1.57
N PRO A 317 24.34 10.34 -1.81
CA PRO A 317 23.83 11.25 -0.80
C PRO A 317 23.28 10.49 0.43
N LEU A 318 23.34 11.15 1.59
CA LEU A 318 22.72 10.63 2.80
C LEU A 318 21.18 10.64 2.63
N PRO A 319 20.45 9.58 2.98
CA PRO A 319 19.01 9.63 3.12
C PRO A 319 18.58 10.74 4.07
N ALA A 320 17.50 11.44 3.74
CA ALA A 320 16.95 12.49 4.58
C ALA A 320 15.69 12.01 5.32
N ILE A 321 15.54 12.39 6.58
CA ILE A 321 14.32 12.21 7.36
C ILE A 321 13.77 13.60 7.71
N HIS A 322 12.54 13.87 7.28
CA HIS A 322 11.84 15.12 7.51
C HIS A 322 10.67 14.91 8.46
N ARG A 323 10.37 15.92 9.28
CA ARG A 323 9.17 15.97 10.11
C ARG A 323 8.44 17.26 9.82
N PHE A 324 7.16 17.17 9.57
CA PHE A 324 6.30 18.28 9.24
C PHE A 324 5.23 18.48 10.32
N ALA A 325 4.76 19.70 10.46
CA ALA A 325 3.71 20.05 11.42
C ALA A 325 2.34 19.48 10.99
N ASP A 326 2.12 19.37 9.68
CA ASP A 326 0.87 18.91 9.09
C ASP A 326 1.09 18.25 7.70
N PRO A 327 0.11 17.51 7.17
CA PRO A 327 0.20 16.88 5.86
C PRO A 327 0.33 17.85 4.68
N ALA A 328 -0.17 19.08 4.77
CA ALA A 328 -0.09 20.03 3.66
C ALA A 328 1.35 20.53 3.48
N ALA A 329 2.08 20.76 4.59
CA ALA A 329 3.50 21.08 4.57
C ALA A 329 4.34 19.95 3.96
N GLU A 330 4.01 18.68 4.28
CA GLU A 330 4.66 17.51 3.69
C GLU A 330 4.43 17.43 2.18
N VAL A 331 3.21 17.63 1.71
CA VAL A 331 2.87 17.64 0.28
C VAL A 331 3.59 18.78 -0.45
N ALA A 332 3.71 19.97 0.14
CA ALA A 332 4.47 21.07 -0.43
C ALA A 332 5.96 20.73 -0.58
N GLU A 333 6.54 20.02 0.40
CA GLU A 333 7.92 19.54 0.32
C GLU A 333 8.11 18.48 -0.77
N ILE A 334 7.15 17.58 -1.00
CA ILE A 334 7.23 16.61 -2.10
C ILE A 334 7.39 17.34 -3.43
N VAL A 335 6.66 18.44 -3.67
CA VAL A 335 6.78 19.27 -4.88
C VAL A 335 8.17 19.94 -4.95
N ALA A 336 8.63 20.53 -3.84
CA ALA A 336 9.94 21.18 -3.77
C ALA A 336 11.08 20.17 -4.01
N TRP A 337 11.02 19.01 -3.37
CA TRP A 337 11.98 17.93 -3.55
C TRP A 337 12.00 17.41 -4.99
N THR A 338 10.84 17.21 -5.60
CA THR A 338 10.75 16.76 -7.01
C THR A 338 11.47 17.73 -7.95
N ARG A 339 11.31 19.04 -7.74
CA ARG A 339 12.05 20.05 -8.50
C ARG A 339 13.55 19.99 -8.21
N ALA A 340 13.94 19.80 -6.96
CA ALA A 340 15.34 19.75 -6.55
C ALA A 340 16.07 18.54 -7.16
N VAL A 341 15.47 17.34 -7.16
CA VAL A 341 16.09 16.16 -7.78
C VAL A 341 16.13 16.29 -9.30
N GLY A 342 15.11 16.89 -9.93
CA GLY A 342 15.13 17.24 -11.35
C GLY A 342 16.27 18.20 -11.70
N ALA A 343 16.48 19.25 -10.90
CA ALA A 343 17.61 20.16 -11.05
C ALA A 343 18.99 19.49 -10.83
N ALA A 344 19.03 18.41 -10.04
CA ALA A 344 20.21 17.55 -9.87
C ALA A 344 20.41 16.53 -11.02
N GLY A 345 19.60 16.61 -12.08
CA GLY A 345 19.72 15.79 -13.29
C GLY A 345 19.04 14.41 -13.21
N VAL A 346 18.10 14.20 -12.28
CA VAL A 346 17.27 13.01 -12.24
C VAL A 346 16.06 13.21 -13.15
N ASP A 347 15.83 12.27 -14.07
CA ASP A 347 14.65 12.29 -14.90
C ASP A 347 13.37 12.08 -14.07
N ALA A 348 12.28 12.73 -14.45
CA ALA A 348 11.01 12.57 -13.74
C ALA A 348 10.50 11.12 -13.74
N THR A 349 10.76 10.36 -14.80
CA THR A 349 10.43 8.94 -14.92
C THR A 349 11.27 8.05 -13.99
N GLU A 350 12.43 8.53 -13.55
CA GLU A 350 13.31 7.90 -12.57
C GLU A 350 13.10 8.46 -11.14
N THR A 351 11.96 9.14 -10.92
CA THR A 351 11.53 9.67 -9.63
C THR A 351 10.22 9.02 -9.22
N ALA A 352 10.10 8.60 -7.95
CA ALA A 352 8.87 8.00 -7.42
C ALA A 352 8.50 8.54 -6.04
N VAL A 353 7.19 8.66 -5.79
CA VAL A 353 6.59 8.88 -4.47
C VAL A 353 5.79 7.64 -4.11
N LEU A 354 6.16 6.97 -3.03
CA LEU A 354 5.54 5.71 -2.62
C LEU A 354 4.74 5.92 -1.35
N VAL A 355 3.45 5.57 -1.40
CA VAL A 355 2.50 5.73 -0.29
C VAL A 355 2.01 4.38 0.24
N ARG A 356 1.47 4.34 1.46
CA ARG A 356 0.92 3.10 2.03
C ARG A 356 -0.44 2.75 1.47
N VAL A 357 -1.32 3.72 1.27
CA VAL A 357 -2.69 3.55 0.74
C VAL A 357 -2.97 4.54 -0.38
N ASN A 358 -3.82 4.13 -1.34
CA ASN A 358 -4.16 4.99 -2.48
C ASN A 358 -4.82 6.32 -2.06
N ALA A 359 -5.51 6.35 -0.91
CA ALA A 359 -6.13 7.56 -0.37
C ALA A 359 -5.15 8.73 -0.11
N GLN A 360 -3.85 8.46 -0.07
CA GLN A 360 -2.82 9.50 0.09
C GLN A 360 -2.42 10.16 -1.24
N LEU A 361 -2.68 9.50 -2.39
CA LEU A 361 -2.23 9.98 -3.69
C LEU A 361 -2.91 11.27 -4.15
N PRO A 362 -4.24 11.46 -3.97
CA PRO A 362 -4.96 12.61 -4.52
C PRO A 362 -4.39 13.97 -4.14
N ALA A 363 -3.98 14.16 -2.88
CA ALA A 363 -3.38 15.42 -2.45
C ALA A 363 -2.03 15.71 -3.13
N ILE A 364 -1.25 14.65 -3.40
CA ILE A 364 0.03 14.73 -4.11
C ILE A 364 -0.21 15.02 -5.59
N GLU A 365 -1.17 14.32 -6.22
CA GLU A 365 -1.58 14.51 -7.61
C GLU A 365 -1.99 15.96 -7.87
N ASP A 366 -2.85 16.52 -7.01
CA ASP A 366 -3.32 17.90 -7.10
C ASP A 366 -2.16 18.91 -6.92
N ALA A 367 -1.27 18.69 -5.96
CA ALA A 367 -0.12 19.56 -5.74
C ALA A 367 0.87 19.55 -6.91
N LEU A 368 1.17 18.39 -7.49
CA LEU A 368 2.03 18.27 -8.68
C LEU A 368 1.36 18.92 -9.90
N THR A 369 0.06 18.75 -10.08
CA THR A 369 -0.72 19.39 -11.14
C THR A 369 -0.64 20.92 -11.04
N ARG A 370 -0.88 21.49 -9.85
CA ARG A 370 -0.75 22.94 -9.61
C ARG A 370 0.67 23.44 -9.84
N ALA A 371 1.67 22.60 -9.59
CA ALA A 371 3.08 22.93 -9.81
C ALA A 371 3.54 22.77 -11.28
N GLY A 372 2.69 22.24 -12.16
CA GLY A 372 3.00 21.96 -13.56
C GLY A 372 3.99 20.80 -13.74
N ILE A 373 4.04 19.86 -12.80
CA ILE A 373 4.92 18.70 -12.82
C ILE A 373 4.15 17.49 -13.34
N GLY A 374 4.62 16.88 -14.43
CA GLY A 374 4.04 15.65 -15.00
C GLY A 374 4.22 14.47 -14.05
N PHE A 375 3.20 13.61 -13.93
CA PHE A 375 3.25 12.40 -13.12
C PHE A 375 2.46 11.25 -13.75
N THR A 376 2.77 10.03 -13.32
CA THR A 376 2.07 8.81 -13.71
C THR A 376 1.57 8.08 -12.47
N VAL A 377 0.26 7.91 -12.33
CA VAL A 377 -0.32 7.07 -11.27
C VAL A 377 -0.37 5.64 -11.76
N ARG A 378 0.39 4.76 -11.15
CA ARG A 378 0.28 3.32 -11.42
C ARG A 378 -0.92 2.76 -10.65
N GLY A 379 -2.08 2.87 -11.27
CA GLY A 379 -3.37 2.50 -10.70
C GLY A 379 -4.49 3.16 -11.49
N GLN A 380 -5.66 3.31 -10.86
CA GLN A 380 -6.73 4.14 -11.42
C GLN A 380 -6.40 5.62 -11.16
N ARG A 381 -6.39 6.43 -12.23
CA ARG A 381 -6.26 7.88 -12.12
C ARG A 381 -7.42 8.45 -11.30
N PHE A 382 -7.25 9.63 -10.70
CA PHE A 382 -8.26 10.23 -9.85
C PHE A 382 -9.62 10.34 -10.55
N PHE A 383 -9.66 10.94 -11.73
CA PHE A 383 -10.91 11.12 -12.49
C PHE A 383 -11.46 9.81 -13.10
N ASP A 384 -10.67 8.75 -13.19
CA ASP A 384 -11.08 7.42 -13.64
C ASP A 384 -11.57 6.54 -12.48
N ARG A 385 -11.46 6.99 -11.23
CA ARG A 385 -11.97 6.26 -10.07
C ARG A 385 -13.49 6.13 -10.16
N ARG A 386 -13.99 5.00 -9.73
CA ARG A 386 -15.43 4.68 -9.81
C ARG A 386 -16.28 5.73 -9.12
N GLU A 387 -15.95 6.09 -7.89
CA GLU A 387 -16.66 7.06 -7.07
C GLU A 387 -16.65 8.46 -7.70
N ILE A 388 -15.55 8.87 -8.32
CA ILE A 388 -15.44 10.17 -9.00
C ILE A 388 -16.26 10.19 -10.28
N ARG A 389 -16.27 9.10 -11.06
CA ARG A 389 -17.15 8.98 -12.23
C ARG A 389 -18.63 9.00 -11.83
N GLU A 390 -18.99 8.30 -10.74
CA GLU A 390 -20.35 8.30 -10.18
C GLU A 390 -20.73 9.71 -9.71
N ALA A 391 -19.85 10.44 -9.00
CA ALA A 391 -20.06 11.81 -8.54
C ALA A 391 -20.27 12.78 -9.72
N ARG A 392 -19.39 12.77 -10.72
CA ARG A 392 -19.53 13.58 -11.94
C ARG A 392 -20.84 13.25 -12.68
N GLY A 393 -21.20 11.97 -12.77
CA GLY A 393 -22.46 11.53 -13.36
C GLY A 393 -23.69 12.01 -12.54
N LEU A 394 -23.58 12.03 -11.22
CA LEU A 394 -24.62 12.56 -10.33
C LEU A 394 -24.80 14.07 -10.53
N LEU A 395 -23.71 14.84 -10.53
CA LEU A 395 -23.74 16.30 -10.75
C LEU A 395 -24.32 16.66 -12.13
N ARG A 396 -24.01 15.89 -13.18
CA ARG A 396 -24.60 16.09 -14.52
C ARG A 396 -26.12 15.85 -14.55
N ARG A 397 -26.64 14.95 -13.71
CA ARG A 397 -28.08 14.61 -13.63
C ARG A 397 -28.85 15.55 -12.73
N VAL A 398 -28.33 15.85 -11.54
CA VAL A 398 -29.07 16.64 -10.53
C VAL A 398 -28.99 18.14 -10.83
N ARG A 399 -27.81 18.64 -11.23
CA ARG A 399 -27.54 20.05 -11.61
C ARG A 399 -28.06 21.04 -10.59
N PRO A 400 -27.46 21.14 -9.40
CA PRO A 400 -27.86 22.13 -8.40
C PRO A 400 -27.91 23.55 -9.02
N PRO A 401 -28.97 24.33 -8.77
CA PRO A 401 -29.14 25.65 -9.37
C PRO A 401 -28.39 26.77 -8.66
N GLU A 402 -27.81 26.48 -7.49
CA GLU A 402 -27.07 27.44 -6.66
C GLU A 402 -25.77 27.87 -7.34
N THR A 403 -25.12 28.90 -6.83
CA THR A 403 -23.83 29.41 -7.31
C THR A 403 -22.85 29.62 -6.17
N GLY A 404 -21.56 29.59 -6.49
CA GLY A 404 -20.47 29.87 -5.54
C GLY A 404 -20.50 28.95 -4.31
N GLY A 405 -20.34 29.51 -3.13
CA GLY A 405 -20.32 28.75 -1.87
C GLY A 405 -21.62 27.99 -1.57
N ALA A 406 -22.80 28.52 -1.99
CA ALA A 406 -24.04 27.77 -1.85
C ALA A 406 -24.11 26.55 -2.75
N LEU A 407 -23.50 26.60 -3.94
CA LEU A 407 -23.35 25.45 -4.83
C LEU A 407 -22.45 24.37 -4.21
N ALA A 408 -21.31 24.76 -3.62
CA ALA A 408 -20.42 23.83 -2.93
C ALA A 408 -21.14 23.09 -1.80
N THR A 409 -21.90 23.82 -0.97
CA THR A 409 -22.71 23.22 0.10
C THR A 409 -23.79 22.28 -0.44
N SER A 410 -24.45 22.63 -1.55
CA SER A 410 -25.44 21.75 -2.20
C SER A 410 -24.82 20.48 -2.75
N ILE A 411 -23.60 20.57 -3.28
CA ILE A 411 -22.84 19.39 -3.76
C ILE A 411 -22.42 18.51 -2.58
N GLU A 412 -21.95 19.09 -1.47
CA GLU A 412 -21.64 18.37 -0.23
C GLU A 412 -22.86 17.57 0.26
N LEU A 413 -24.00 18.23 0.43
CA LEU A 413 -25.24 17.57 0.84
C LEU A 413 -25.64 16.44 -0.12
N LEU A 414 -25.47 16.65 -1.42
CA LEU A 414 -25.77 15.65 -2.42
C LEU A 414 -24.84 14.41 -2.29
N PHE A 415 -23.56 14.60 -1.98
CA PHE A 415 -22.61 13.50 -1.75
C PHE A 415 -22.93 12.78 -0.43
N VAL A 416 -23.33 13.49 0.62
CA VAL A 416 -23.80 12.89 1.87
C VAL A 416 -25.04 12.02 1.61
N GLU A 417 -26.09 12.58 0.99
CA GLU A 417 -27.37 11.90 0.81
C GLU A 417 -27.33 10.75 -0.20
N ARG A 418 -26.59 10.91 -1.30
CA ARG A 418 -26.62 9.99 -2.44
C ARG A 418 -25.40 9.09 -2.55
N MET A 419 -24.29 9.46 -1.94
CA MET A 419 -23.04 8.75 -2.01
C MET A 419 -22.50 8.29 -0.65
N GLY A 420 -23.18 8.65 0.45
CA GLY A 420 -22.85 8.22 1.81
C GLY A 420 -21.53 8.80 2.30
N LEU A 421 -21.22 10.06 2.02
CA LEU A 421 -19.96 10.68 2.43
C LEU A 421 -19.80 10.71 3.96
N ASP A 422 -20.87 10.93 4.72
CA ASP A 422 -20.87 10.94 6.19
C ASP A 422 -21.01 9.54 6.82
N ASP A 423 -21.45 8.54 6.06
CA ASP A 423 -21.66 7.15 6.54
C ASP A 423 -20.36 6.33 6.67
N VAL A 424 -19.20 6.96 6.48
CA VAL A 424 -17.93 6.27 6.68
C VAL A 424 -17.68 6.08 8.17
N ALA A 425 -18.30 5.04 8.72
CA ALA A 425 -18.08 4.62 10.10
C ALA A 425 -16.57 4.43 10.34
N ALA A 426 -16.12 4.68 11.58
CA ALA A 426 -14.72 4.47 12.01
C ALA A 426 -14.20 3.04 11.71
N ASP A 427 -15.11 2.09 11.45
CA ASP A 427 -14.87 0.69 11.09
C ASP A 427 -14.94 0.42 9.57
N ALA A 428 -15.09 1.43 8.72
CA ALA A 428 -15.06 1.23 7.27
C ALA A 428 -13.71 0.66 6.83
N GLY A 429 -13.72 -0.41 6.05
CA GLY A 429 -12.54 -1.00 5.43
C GLY A 429 -11.74 0.00 4.58
N SER A 430 -10.57 -0.41 4.10
CA SER A 430 -9.69 0.47 3.30
C SER A 430 -10.40 1.11 2.11
N GLU A 431 -11.29 0.39 1.43
CA GLU A 431 -12.05 0.87 0.27
C GLU A 431 -13.07 1.97 0.63
N GLY A 432 -13.77 1.83 1.75
CA GLY A 432 -14.70 2.87 2.23
C GLY A 432 -13.99 4.18 2.55
N ARG A 433 -12.80 4.10 3.17
CA ARG A 433 -11.96 5.27 3.44
C ARG A 433 -11.37 5.88 2.17
N GLU A 434 -10.92 5.06 1.21
CA GLU A 434 -10.43 5.54 -0.09
C GLU A 434 -11.54 6.27 -0.87
N ARG A 435 -12.76 5.71 -0.86
CA ARG A 435 -13.93 6.34 -1.47
C ARG A 435 -14.27 7.68 -0.83
N ALA A 436 -14.33 7.74 0.50
CA ALA A 436 -14.60 8.99 1.23
C ALA A 436 -13.53 10.04 0.96
N ALA A 437 -12.24 9.67 1.07
CA ALA A 437 -11.14 10.58 0.78
C ALA A 437 -11.15 11.10 -0.67
N SER A 438 -11.56 10.27 -1.64
CA SER A 438 -11.72 10.70 -3.04
C SER A 438 -12.86 11.71 -3.20
N LEU A 439 -14.00 11.50 -2.52
CA LEU A 439 -15.15 12.43 -2.54
C LEU A 439 -14.85 13.73 -1.79
N GLU A 440 -14.20 13.67 -0.64
CA GLU A 440 -13.74 14.83 0.13
C GLU A 440 -12.79 15.70 -0.69
N LEU A 441 -11.84 15.07 -1.42
CA LEU A 441 -10.96 15.82 -2.31
C LEU A 441 -11.71 16.47 -3.47
N LEU A 442 -12.67 15.75 -4.09
CA LEU A 442 -13.49 16.33 -5.15
C LEU A 442 -14.29 17.54 -4.64
N LEU A 443 -14.82 17.44 -3.40
CA LEU A 443 -15.51 18.55 -2.74
C LEU A 443 -14.56 19.72 -2.49
N GLY A 444 -13.36 19.49 -1.94
CA GLY A 444 -12.35 20.53 -1.75
C GLY A 444 -11.97 21.25 -3.05
N ILE A 445 -11.89 20.53 -4.17
CA ILE A 445 -11.68 21.15 -5.50
C ILE A 445 -12.84 22.11 -5.84
N VAL A 446 -14.08 21.71 -5.56
CA VAL A 446 -15.28 22.56 -5.82
C VAL A 446 -15.32 23.76 -4.89
N GLU A 447 -14.94 23.58 -3.62
CA GLU A 447 -14.86 24.67 -2.63
C GLU A 447 -13.81 25.71 -3.02
N ASP A 448 -12.60 25.29 -3.40
CA ASP A 448 -11.54 26.17 -3.91
C ASP A 448 -12.00 26.99 -5.13
N MET A 449 -12.74 26.34 -6.04
CA MET A 449 -13.33 27.01 -7.21
C MET A 449 -14.39 28.03 -6.83
N ALA A 450 -15.26 27.66 -5.88
CA ALA A 450 -16.34 28.54 -5.42
C ALA A 450 -15.82 29.76 -4.63
N GLU A 451 -14.70 29.60 -3.93
CA GLU A 451 -13.99 30.70 -3.25
C GLU A 451 -13.35 31.65 -4.26
N ALA A 452 -12.74 31.09 -5.32
CA ALA A 452 -12.15 31.90 -6.40
C ALA A 452 -13.18 32.61 -7.29
N GLU A 453 -14.35 32.00 -7.49
CA GLU A 453 -15.41 32.51 -8.37
C GLU A 453 -16.79 32.49 -7.65
N PRO A 454 -17.21 33.58 -6.98
CA PRO A 454 -18.50 33.63 -6.27
C PRO A 454 -19.74 33.40 -7.15
N ALA A 455 -19.63 33.56 -8.47
CA ALA A 455 -20.69 33.29 -9.46
C ALA A 455 -20.58 31.91 -10.12
N LEU A 456 -19.69 31.02 -9.61
CA LEU A 456 -19.48 29.69 -10.14
C LEU A 456 -20.79 28.90 -10.23
N THR A 457 -21.08 28.36 -11.41
CA THR A 457 -22.26 27.54 -11.66
C THR A 457 -21.87 26.07 -11.78
N ILE A 458 -22.87 25.16 -11.74
CA ILE A 458 -22.64 23.73 -11.96
C ILE A 458 -21.99 23.43 -13.31
N ASP A 459 -22.28 24.21 -14.35
CA ASP A 459 -21.64 24.09 -15.65
C ASP A 459 -20.15 24.45 -15.58
N GLY A 460 -19.81 25.52 -14.84
CA GLY A 460 -18.42 25.89 -14.57
C GLY A 460 -17.66 24.78 -13.83
N VAL A 461 -18.28 24.20 -12.78
CA VAL A 461 -17.70 23.04 -12.07
C VAL A 461 -17.45 21.89 -13.03
N LEU A 462 -18.45 21.45 -13.78
CA LEU A 462 -18.33 20.33 -14.70
C LEU A 462 -17.28 20.56 -15.79
N ALA A 463 -17.25 21.77 -16.36
CA ALA A 463 -16.25 22.13 -17.37
C ALA A 463 -14.81 22.06 -16.82
N GLU A 464 -14.58 22.56 -15.62
CA GLU A 464 -13.28 22.50 -14.97
C GLU A 464 -12.87 21.07 -14.59
N LEU A 465 -13.81 20.25 -14.08
CA LEU A 465 -13.55 18.83 -13.80
C LEU A 465 -13.23 18.05 -15.09
N ASP A 466 -13.89 18.38 -16.21
CA ASP A 466 -13.59 17.78 -17.51
C ASP A 466 -12.21 18.23 -18.01
N ARG A 467 -11.88 19.52 -17.88
CA ARG A 467 -10.55 20.06 -18.23
C ARG A 467 -9.42 19.40 -17.42
N ARG A 468 -9.63 19.21 -16.10
CA ARG A 468 -8.65 18.53 -15.22
C ARG A 468 -8.51 17.05 -15.60
N HIS A 469 -9.58 16.38 -15.93
CA HIS A 469 -9.55 15.00 -16.43
C HIS A 469 -8.74 14.87 -17.72
N ASP A 470 -8.95 15.80 -18.67
CA ASP A 470 -8.21 15.83 -19.94
C ASP A 470 -6.72 16.16 -19.70
N ALA A 471 -6.43 17.09 -18.78
CA ALA A 471 -5.06 17.42 -18.39
C ALA A 471 -4.36 16.23 -17.70
N GLU A 472 -5.03 15.53 -16.80
CA GLU A 472 -4.54 14.28 -16.20
C GLU A 472 -4.28 13.21 -17.26
N SER A 473 -5.13 13.13 -18.29
CA SER A 473 -4.98 12.19 -19.40
C SER A 473 -3.81 12.54 -20.31
N THR A 474 -3.49 13.82 -20.47
CA THR A 474 -2.41 14.31 -21.32
C THR A 474 -1.05 14.32 -20.61
N ALA A 475 -1.04 14.60 -19.28
CA ALA A 475 0.18 14.61 -18.45
C ALA A 475 0.79 13.22 -18.18
N ALA A 476 0.11 12.16 -18.59
CA ALA A 476 0.36 10.79 -18.15
C ALA A 476 1.38 10.01 -18.99
N ILE A 477 2.22 10.61 -19.80
CA ILE A 477 3.11 9.86 -20.69
C ILE A 477 4.54 9.76 -20.15
N ASP A 478 5.06 10.81 -19.48
CA ASP A 478 6.41 10.77 -18.89
C ASP A 478 6.48 11.69 -17.65
N GLY A 479 6.55 11.14 -16.46
CA GLY A 479 6.58 11.94 -15.24
C GLY A 479 6.88 11.15 -13.97
N VAL A 480 6.74 11.83 -12.83
CA VAL A 480 6.97 11.24 -11.49
C VAL A 480 6.02 10.08 -11.25
N ASN A 481 6.55 8.97 -10.79
CA ASN A 481 5.76 7.77 -10.52
C ASN A 481 5.08 7.87 -9.15
N LEU A 482 3.75 7.82 -9.13
CA LEU A 482 2.93 7.80 -7.92
C LEU A 482 2.31 6.42 -7.73
N LEU A 483 2.63 5.73 -6.63
CA LEU A 483 2.11 4.38 -6.41
C LEU A 483 2.22 3.96 -4.93
N THR A 484 1.54 2.86 -4.58
CA THR A 484 1.70 2.26 -3.26
C THR A 484 2.96 1.41 -3.17
N TYR A 485 3.45 1.15 -1.94
CA TYR A 485 4.58 0.25 -1.67
C TYR A 485 4.39 -1.13 -2.33
N HIS A 486 3.18 -1.71 -2.26
CA HIS A 486 2.90 -3.02 -2.86
C HIS A 486 3.13 -3.02 -4.37
N ARG A 487 2.69 -1.96 -5.05
CA ARG A 487 2.87 -1.82 -6.51
C ARG A 487 4.30 -1.46 -6.91
N ALA A 488 5.10 -0.99 -5.97
CA ALA A 488 6.51 -0.68 -6.17
C ALA A 488 7.40 -1.93 -6.16
N LYS A 489 6.89 -3.08 -5.69
CA LYS A 489 7.66 -4.33 -5.69
C LYS A 489 8.09 -4.70 -7.11
N GLY A 490 9.35 -5.07 -7.28
CA GLY A 490 9.95 -5.37 -8.59
C GLY A 490 10.41 -4.16 -9.40
N LEU A 491 10.08 -2.92 -8.97
CA LEU A 491 10.49 -1.69 -9.63
C LEU A 491 11.66 -1.02 -8.91
N GLU A 492 12.26 0.02 -9.53
CA GLU A 492 13.35 0.78 -8.93
C GLU A 492 13.52 2.13 -9.62
N TRP A 493 13.98 3.15 -8.88
CA TRP A 493 14.15 4.52 -9.36
C TRP A 493 15.41 5.16 -8.79
N ASP A 494 15.92 6.17 -9.45
CA ASP A 494 17.07 6.93 -8.95
C ASP A 494 16.71 7.73 -7.69
N ALA A 495 15.50 8.27 -7.63
CA ALA A 495 15.02 9.08 -6.51
C ALA A 495 13.67 8.57 -5.98
N VAL A 496 13.57 8.36 -4.68
CA VAL A 496 12.34 7.87 -4.02
C VAL A 496 12.00 8.74 -2.80
N TYR A 497 10.73 9.13 -2.71
CA TYR A 497 10.15 9.79 -1.55
C TYR A 497 9.13 8.88 -0.86
N LEU A 498 9.23 8.72 0.45
CA LEU A 498 8.36 7.90 1.30
C LEU A 498 7.65 8.79 2.32
N PRO A 499 6.47 9.37 1.98
CA PRO A 499 5.74 10.27 2.86
C PRO A 499 4.88 9.54 3.88
N ALA A 500 4.37 10.30 4.85
CA ALA A 500 3.37 9.90 5.82
C ALA A 500 3.73 8.63 6.62
N LEU A 501 5.01 8.56 7.04
CA LEU A 501 5.46 7.50 7.93
C LEU A 501 5.00 7.78 9.36
N ASP A 502 3.69 7.64 9.58
CA ASP A 502 2.98 7.93 10.82
C ASP A 502 2.33 6.69 11.41
N GLU A 503 2.26 6.60 12.74
CA GLU A 503 1.52 5.53 13.44
C GLU A 503 0.06 5.51 13.01
N GLY A 504 -0.39 4.33 12.58
CA GLY A 504 -1.73 4.10 12.05
C GLY A 504 -1.84 4.27 10.52
N LEU A 505 -0.76 4.71 9.85
CA LEU A 505 -0.61 4.65 8.40
C LEU A 505 0.47 3.63 8.00
N LEU A 506 1.66 3.66 8.62
CA LEU A 506 2.70 2.64 8.46
C LEU A 506 3.45 2.46 9.80
N PRO A 507 3.15 1.45 10.61
CA PRO A 507 2.19 0.37 10.36
C PRO A 507 0.73 0.86 10.34
N ILE A 508 -0.12 0.19 9.56
CA ILE A 508 -1.56 0.49 9.55
C ILE A 508 -2.21 0.11 10.89
N ARG A 509 -3.35 0.76 11.22
CA ARG A 509 -4.04 0.53 12.51
C ARG A 509 -4.50 -0.91 12.72
N GLN A 510 -4.74 -1.63 11.64
CA GLN A 510 -5.17 -3.03 11.65
C GLN A 510 -4.05 -4.00 12.01
N ALA A 511 -2.79 -3.65 11.74
CA ALA A 511 -1.64 -4.46 12.10
C ALA A 511 -1.41 -4.44 13.62
N LYS A 512 -1.97 -5.42 14.32
CA LYS A 512 -1.92 -5.56 15.79
C LYS A 512 -1.01 -6.68 16.23
N GLU A 513 -1.00 -7.78 15.50
CA GLU A 513 -0.17 -8.95 15.78
C GLU A 513 1.27 -8.70 15.33
N ASP A 514 2.21 -9.34 16.01
CA ASP A 514 3.64 -9.16 15.71
C ASP A 514 4.00 -9.50 14.26
N GLU A 515 3.36 -10.50 13.69
CA GLU A 515 3.53 -10.91 12.28
C GLU A 515 3.03 -9.83 11.32
N GLU A 516 1.86 -9.23 11.59
CA GLU A 516 1.29 -8.15 10.78
C GLU A 516 2.18 -6.89 10.85
N VAL A 517 2.70 -6.57 12.03
CA VAL A 517 3.65 -5.47 12.22
C VAL A 517 4.97 -5.77 11.49
N ALA A 518 5.42 -7.03 11.49
CA ALA A 518 6.60 -7.45 10.74
C ALA A 518 6.40 -7.31 9.22
N GLU A 519 5.20 -7.61 8.70
CA GLU A 519 4.87 -7.38 7.29
C GLU A 519 4.91 -5.89 6.94
N GLU A 520 4.36 -5.01 7.76
CA GLU A 520 4.43 -3.55 7.57
C GLU A 520 5.88 -3.03 7.58
N ARG A 521 6.75 -3.64 8.39
CA ARG A 521 8.20 -3.36 8.39
C ARG A 521 8.84 -3.81 7.09
N ARG A 522 8.52 -5.00 6.58
CA ARG A 522 8.99 -5.50 5.27
C ARG A 522 8.49 -4.60 4.13
N LEU A 523 7.28 -4.05 4.28
CA LEU A 523 6.74 -3.11 3.30
C LEU A 523 7.56 -1.81 3.22
N LEU A 524 7.95 -1.24 4.37
CA LEU A 524 8.88 -0.10 4.41
C LEU A 524 10.25 -0.46 3.83
N TYR A 525 10.77 -1.67 4.14
CA TYR A 525 12.02 -2.18 3.56
C TYR A 525 11.93 -2.24 2.03
N VAL A 526 10.81 -2.74 1.49
CA VAL A 526 10.57 -2.71 0.04
C VAL A 526 10.66 -1.29 -0.48
N GLY A 527 9.99 -0.31 0.17
CA GLY A 527 10.04 1.09 -0.24
C GLY A 527 11.45 1.67 -0.26
N ILE A 528 12.21 1.51 0.81
CA ILE A 528 13.60 1.97 0.93
C ILE A 528 14.47 1.38 -0.18
N THR A 529 14.36 0.08 -0.43
CA THR A 529 15.16 -0.64 -1.43
C THR A 529 14.75 -0.39 -2.88
N ARG A 530 13.75 0.47 -3.12
CA ARG A 530 13.42 0.96 -4.49
C ARG A 530 14.35 2.07 -4.93
N ALA A 531 14.98 2.78 -3.99
CA ALA A 531 15.87 3.89 -4.28
C ALA A 531 17.27 3.41 -4.69
N ARG A 532 17.80 4.00 -5.75
CA ARG A 532 19.20 3.80 -6.18
C ARG A 532 20.13 4.84 -5.56
N ARG A 533 19.77 6.15 -5.59
CA ARG A 533 20.66 7.27 -5.27
C ARG A 533 20.12 8.24 -4.23
N PHE A 534 18.85 8.64 -4.35
CA PHE A 534 18.23 9.63 -3.49
C PHE A 534 17.05 9.03 -2.74
N LEU A 535 17.00 9.22 -1.44
CA LEU A 535 15.93 8.72 -0.59
C LEU A 535 15.53 9.76 0.45
N VAL A 536 14.25 10.05 0.52
CA VAL A 536 13.63 10.86 1.57
C VAL A 536 12.53 10.07 2.26
N LEU A 537 12.48 10.15 3.58
CA LEU A 537 11.43 9.62 4.42
C LEU A 537 10.81 10.79 5.20
N SER A 538 9.49 10.81 5.34
CA SER A 538 8.87 11.88 6.11
C SER A 538 7.68 11.44 6.95
N ALA A 539 7.38 12.21 7.98
CA ALA A 539 6.21 12.09 8.83
C ALA A 539 5.55 13.46 8.98
N SER A 540 4.24 13.50 9.03
CA SER A 540 3.44 14.73 9.05
C SER A 540 2.48 14.82 10.23
N THR A 541 2.64 13.96 11.24
CA THR A 541 1.83 14.00 12.46
C THR A 541 2.71 14.04 13.73
N ARG A 542 2.07 14.32 14.87
CA ARG A 542 2.74 14.26 16.19
C ARG A 542 3.09 12.82 16.63
N ARG A 543 2.67 11.81 15.87
CA ARG A 543 2.93 10.39 16.12
C ARG A 543 3.65 9.76 14.94
N PRO A 544 4.95 10.06 14.75
CA PRO A 544 5.72 9.41 13.68
C PRO A 544 5.77 7.89 13.90
N SER A 545 5.86 7.17 12.81
CA SER A 545 5.99 5.71 12.80
C SER A 545 7.10 5.23 13.72
N ARG A 546 6.83 4.17 14.47
CA ARG A 546 7.88 3.46 15.25
C ARG A 546 9.04 3.01 14.38
N PHE A 547 8.80 2.69 13.13
CA PHE A 547 9.84 2.32 12.17
C PHE A 547 10.74 3.50 11.83
N LEU A 548 10.16 4.68 11.59
CA LEU A 548 10.93 5.90 11.31
C LEU A 548 11.78 6.27 12.53
N THR A 549 11.20 6.19 13.73
CA THR A 549 11.91 6.47 14.99
C THR A 549 13.08 5.52 15.20
N ALA A 550 12.96 4.25 14.81
CA ALA A 550 14.05 3.27 14.89
C ALA A 550 15.19 3.56 13.91
N LEU A 551 14.90 4.25 12.80
CA LEU A 551 15.91 4.64 11.79
C LEU A 551 16.64 5.93 12.13
N GLU A 552 16.10 6.77 13.01
CA GLU A 552 16.77 7.98 13.46
C GLU A 552 18.01 7.67 14.32
N PRO A 553 19.05 8.50 14.26
CA PRO A 553 20.16 8.37 15.19
C PRO A 553 19.66 8.60 16.63
N PRO A 554 20.22 7.89 17.63
CA PRO A 554 19.83 8.09 19.02
C PRO A 554 20.04 9.56 19.40
N ARG A 555 18.98 10.19 19.91
CA ARG A 555 19.05 11.57 20.42
C ARG A 555 20.07 11.60 21.53
N SER A 556 21.13 12.40 21.40
CA SER A 556 22.07 12.65 22.49
C SER A 556 21.32 13.36 23.62
N SER A 557 20.83 12.62 24.62
CA SER A 557 20.39 13.19 25.86
C SER A 557 21.63 13.83 26.48
N GLY A 558 21.68 15.16 26.52
CA GLY A 558 22.76 15.89 27.13
C GLY A 558 22.88 15.59 28.63
N ARG A 559 23.69 14.58 28.95
CA ARG A 559 24.41 14.41 30.23
C ARG A 559 25.58 13.46 29.97
N ALA A 560 26.73 14.05 29.85
CA ALA A 560 28.00 13.33 29.77
C ALA A 560 28.23 12.56 31.06
N SER A 561 28.27 11.24 31.00
CA SER A 561 29.07 10.45 31.93
C SER A 561 29.38 9.09 31.28
N GLY A 562 30.67 8.83 31.05
CA GLY A 562 31.19 7.49 30.84
C GLY A 562 31.75 7.15 29.44
N ARG A 563 33.08 7.25 29.38
CA ARG A 563 33.95 6.79 28.30
C ARG A 563 33.81 5.30 28.01
N ALA A 564 32.86 4.83 27.21
CA ALA A 564 32.95 3.48 26.63
C ALA A 564 32.04 3.17 25.43
N SER A 565 31.12 4.08 25.01
CA SER A 565 30.21 3.81 23.88
C SER A 565 30.37 4.74 22.67
N GLY A 566 31.45 5.52 22.63
CA GLY A 566 31.65 6.58 21.64
C GLY A 566 31.83 6.12 20.17
N ARG A 567 32.22 4.86 19.94
CA ARG A 567 32.48 4.39 18.57
C ARG A 567 31.21 3.94 17.84
N ALA A 568 30.24 3.37 18.55
CA ALA A 568 28.95 2.94 17.94
C ALA A 568 28.00 4.14 17.72
N ALA A 569 27.99 5.11 18.64
CA ALA A 569 27.18 6.32 18.52
C ALA A 569 27.70 7.29 17.43
N ALA A 570 29.02 7.39 17.24
CA ALA A 570 29.61 8.19 16.16
C ALA A 570 29.36 7.60 14.76
N ALA A 571 29.27 6.28 14.65
CA ALA A 571 28.90 5.63 13.38
C ALA A 571 27.42 5.83 13.04
N ALA A 572 26.52 5.97 14.04
CA ALA A 572 25.09 6.17 13.83
C ALA A 572 24.73 7.62 13.43
N SER A 573 25.51 8.63 13.87
CA SER A 573 25.22 10.05 13.58
C SER A 573 25.58 10.52 12.17
N GLY A 574 26.22 9.67 11.36
CA GLY A 574 26.64 9.99 10.00
C GLY A 574 25.79 9.38 8.88
N LEU A 575 24.74 8.62 9.23
CA LEU A 575 24.00 7.79 8.24
C LEU A 575 22.74 8.46 7.67
N VAL A 576 22.14 9.41 8.38
CA VAL A 576 20.90 10.07 7.98
C VAL A 576 20.98 11.55 8.33
N ARG A 577 20.58 12.41 7.40
CA ARG A 577 20.38 13.84 7.66
C ARG A 577 18.97 14.06 8.19
N VAL A 578 18.80 14.27 9.49
CA VAL A 578 17.53 14.74 10.06
C VAL A 578 17.44 16.23 9.83
N ILE A 579 16.43 16.65 9.05
CA ILE A 579 16.15 18.06 8.84
C ILE A 579 15.01 18.40 9.80
N PRO A 580 15.25 19.20 10.86
CA PRO A 580 14.17 19.70 11.71
C PRO A 580 13.24 20.58 10.87
N ASP A 581 11.98 20.73 11.33
CA ASP A 581 11.03 21.65 10.72
C ASP A 581 11.70 22.94 10.29
N PRO A 582 11.43 23.47 9.08
CA PRO A 582 11.82 24.84 8.78
C PRO A 582 11.21 25.70 9.87
N PRO A 583 11.98 26.64 10.44
CA PRO A 583 11.42 27.57 11.42
C PRO A 583 10.18 28.17 10.77
N VAL A 584 9.03 28.00 11.42
CA VAL A 584 7.81 28.72 11.05
C VAL A 584 8.28 30.16 10.83
N ALA A 585 8.10 30.67 9.60
CA ALA A 585 8.50 32.02 9.27
C ALA A 585 7.97 32.90 10.39
N GLN A 586 8.88 33.46 11.17
CA GLN A 586 8.52 34.40 12.22
C GLN A 586 7.75 35.53 11.53
N ALA A 587 6.43 35.47 11.60
CA ALA A 587 5.64 36.67 11.47
C ALA A 587 6.21 37.62 12.50
N LEU A 588 6.64 38.78 12.02
CA LEU A 588 7.20 39.89 12.78
C LEU A 588 6.53 39.98 14.14
N SER A 589 7.30 39.79 15.19
CA SER A 589 6.90 39.97 16.56
C SER A 589 6.36 41.38 16.73
N PRO A 590 5.16 41.54 17.22
CA PRO A 590 4.88 42.68 18.09
C PRO A 590 5.41 42.28 19.47
N ASP A 591 6.29 43.06 20.00
CA ASP A 591 6.69 43.00 21.39
C ASP A 591 5.45 43.03 22.29
N ASP A 592 5.53 42.31 23.42
CA ASP A 592 4.61 42.32 24.56
C ASP A 592 3.23 41.68 24.35
N ALA A 593 3.18 40.33 24.37
CA ALA A 593 2.03 39.61 24.90
C ALA A 593 2.51 38.69 26.05
N SER A 594 2.01 38.97 27.21
CA SER A 594 2.31 38.38 28.50
C SER A 594 2.03 36.86 28.55
N ALA A 595 2.76 36.17 29.41
CA ALA A 595 2.69 34.72 29.71
C ALA A 595 1.31 34.21 30.23
N ASP A 596 0.29 35.05 30.25
CA ASP A 596 -1.06 34.74 30.75
C ASP A 596 -2.03 34.17 29.68
N ASP A 597 -1.74 34.34 28.37
CA ASP A 597 -2.66 33.88 27.30
C ASP A 597 -2.61 32.37 27.02
N ALA A 598 -1.48 31.71 27.23
CA ALA A 598 -1.35 30.27 27.00
C ALA A 598 -2.12 29.40 28.03
N SER A 599 -2.37 29.93 29.24
CA SER A 599 -3.15 29.25 30.28
C SER A 599 -4.68 29.42 30.10
N ALA A 600 -5.11 30.45 29.40
CA ALA A 600 -6.51 30.75 29.15
C ALA A 600 -7.11 29.88 28.02
N ASP A 601 -6.31 29.52 27.01
CA ASP A 601 -6.75 28.66 25.92
C ASP A 601 -6.92 27.21 26.35
N ASP A 602 -6.08 26.68 27.25
CA ASP A 602 -6.24 25.36 27.85
C ASP A 602 -7.47 25.27 28.75
N GLY A 603 -7.84 26.36 29.46
CA GLY A 603 -9.01 26.42 30.29
C GLY A 603 -10.33 26.38 29.48
N LEU A 604 -10.41 27.12 28.39
CA LEU A 604 -11.59 27.14 27.52
C LEU A 604 -11.76 25.78 26.80
N LEU A 605 -10.67 25.18 26.32
CA LEU A 605 -10.73 23.88 25.68
C LEU A 605 -11.25 22.78 26.62
N GLU A 606 -10.85 22.80 27.89
CA GLU A 606 -11.37 21.84 28.87
C GLU A 606 -12.84 22.12 29.23
N ALA A 607 -13.27 23.39 29.31
CA ALA A 607 -14.67 23.74 29.49
C ALA A 607 -15.55 23.24 28.33
N LEU A 608 -15.09 23.39 27.12
CA LEU A 608 -15.76 22.85 25.91
C LEU A 608 -15.82 21.31 25.91
N ARG A 609 -14.78 20.64 26.38
CA ARG A 609 -14.78 19.15 26.54
C ARG A 609 -15.76 18.68 27.61
N VAL A 610 -15.88 19.42 28.72
CA VAL A 610 -16.87 19.15 29.77
C VAL A 610 -18.28 19.33 29.22
N TRP A 611 -18.53 20.43 28.55
CA TRP A 611 -19.84 20.73 27.92
C TRP A 611 -20.19 19.60 26.92
N ARG A 612 -19.27 19.21 26.03
CA ARG A 612 -19.50 18.15 25.04
C ARG A 612 -19.88 16.82 25.69
N ARG A 613 -19.18 16.42 26.77
CA ARG A 613 -19.51 15.19 27.51
C ARG A 613 -20.90 15.20 28.09
N LYS A 614 -21.32 16.36 28.66
CA LYS A 614 -22.65 16.55 29.22
C LYS A 614 -23.69 16.45 28.11
N ARG A 615 -23.52 17.18 27.02
CA ARG A 615 -24.45 17.23 25.89
C ARG A 615 -24.58 15.88 25.18
N ALA A 616 -23.48 15.14 25.02
CA ALA A 616 -23.48 13.79 24.47
C ALA A 616 -24.29 12.81 25.31
N ALA A 617 -24.23 12.95 26.64
CA ALA A 617 -25.04 12.13 27.58
C ALA A 617 -26.53 12.49 27.50
N GLU A 618 -26.85 13.77 27.37
CA GLU A 618 -28.25 14.25 27.24
C GLU A 618 -28.89 13.81 25.92
N ASP A 619 -28.12 13.86 24.84
CA ASP A 619 -28.59 13.46 23.50
C ASP A 619 -28.50 11.93 23.26
N ALA A 620 -27.96 11.16 24.21
CA ALA A 620 -27.71 9.73 24.11
C ALA A 620 -26.86 9.34 22.87
N VAL A 621 -25.87 10.19 22.53
CA VAL A 621 -24.95 10.00 21.39
C VAL A 621 -23.49 9.97 21.86
N PRO A 622 -22.56 9.35 21.11
CA PRO A 622 -21.14 9.44 21.39
C PRO A 622 -20.63 10.90 21.35
N ALA A 623 -19.67 11.25 22.21
CA ALA A 623 -19.19 12.63 22.36
C ALA A 623 -18.62 13.24 21.05
N PHE A 624 -18.04 12.43 20.17
CA PHE A 624 -17.53 12.89 18.88
C PHE A 624 -18.63 13.29 17.87
N VAL A 625 -19.85 12.77 18.05
CA VAL A 625 -21.00 13.15 17.22
C VAL A 625 -21.41 14.60 17.50
N VAL A 626 -21.30 15.05 18.78
CA VAL A 626 -21.58 16.45 19.15
C VAL A 626 -20.50 17.38 18.56
N ALA A 627 -19.22 17.12 18.83
CA ALA A 627 -18.10 17.85 18.24
C ALA A 627 -16.79 17.05 18.34
N HIS A 628 -15.96 17.09 17.32
CA HIS A 628 -14.61 16.49 17.35
C HIS A 628 -13.65 17.28 18.23
N ASP A 629 -12.60 16.65 18.77
CA ASP A 629 -11.57 17.32 19.56
C ASP A 629 -10.86 18.44 18.78
N THR A 630 -10.64 18.24 17.47
CA THR A 630 -10.08 19.25 16.56
C THR A 630 -11.00 20.47 16.44
N THR A 631 -12.32 20.26 16.30
CA THR A 631 -13.31 21.34 16.27
C THR A 631 -13.34 22.12 17.58
N LEU A 632 -13.28 21.44 18.74
CA LEU A 632 -13.22 22.12 20.04
C LEU A 632 -11.93 22.92 20.23
N ALA A 633 -10.80 22.41 19.74
CA ALA A 633 -9.52 23.10 19.77
C ALA A 633 -9.55 24.37 18.89
N GLU A 634 -10.12 24.28 17.70
CA GLU A 634 -10.30 25.45 16.81
C GLU A 634 -11.27 26.49 17.39
N ILE A 635 -12.36 26.05 18.04
CA ILE A 635 -13.28 26.96 18.77
C ILE A 635 -12.54 27.68 19.91
N ALA A 636 -11.71 26.94 20.68
CA ALA A 636 -10.93 27.52 21.78
C ALA A 636 -9.92 28.55 21.27
N ALA A 637 -9.24 28.26 20.18
CA ALA A 637 -8.26 29.17 19.56
C ALA A 637 -8.93 30.39 18.89
N ALA A 638 -10.04 30.17 18.16
CA ALA A 638 -10.73 31.26 17.44
C ALA A 638 -11.65 32.14 18.32
N ARG A 639 -12.07 31.67 19.51
CA ARG A 639 -12.96 32.33 20.46
C ARG A 639 -14.12 33.10 19.78
N PRO A 640 -14.98 32.44 18.98
CA PRO A 640 -16.01 33.09 18.23
C PRO A 640 -17.06 33.68 19.19
N ARG A 641 -17.43 34.96 18.97
CA ARG A 641 -18.41 35.69 19.80
C ARG A 641 -19.78 35.81 19.14
N SER A 642 -20.05 35.11 18.06
CA SER A 642 -21.35 35.11 17.38
C SER A 642 -21.54 33.84 16.57
N LEU A 643 -22.78 33.46 16.29
CA LEU A 643 -23.11 32.32 15.43
C LEU A 643 -22.44 32.41 14.04
N PRO A 644 -22.40 33.58 13.35
CA PRO A 644 -21.67 33.72 12.08
C PRO A 644 -20.18 33.51 12.21
N ALA A 645 -19.56 33.87 13.35
CA ALA A 645 -18.14 33.62 13.61
C ALA A 645 -17.89 32.14 13.94
N LEU A 646 -18.76 31.50 14.72
CA LEU A 646 -18.68 30.06 15.04
C LEU A 646 -18.87 29.18 13.80
N ARG A 647 -19.70 29.62 12.84
CA ARG A 647 -19.87 28.95 11.55
C ARG A 647 -18.59 28.84 10.73
N ARG A 648 -17.62 29.73 10.94
CA ARG A 648 -16.31 29.71 10.22
C ARG A 648 -15.33 28.69 10.79
N VAL A 649 -15.66 28.14 11.97
CA VAL A 649 -14.82 27.11 12.59
C VAL A 649 -15.08 25.77 11.89
N ARG A 650 -14.01 25.11 11.48
CA ARG A 650 -14.06 23.82 10.79
C ARG A 650 -14.79 22.77 11.66
N GLY A 651 -15.76 22.10 11.09
CA GLY A 651 -16.57 21.10 11.79
C GLY A 651 -17.83 21.65 12.48
N MET A 652 -18.13 22.96 12.33
CA MET A 652 -19.36 23.62 12.77
C MET A 652 -20.32 23.88 11.60
N GLY A 653 -20.77 22.77 10.96
CA GLY A 653 -21.79 22.83 9.91
C GLY A 653 -23.16 23.36 10.37
N PRO A 654 -24.06 23.70 9.43
CA PRO A 654 -25.37 24.34 9.74
C PRO A 654 -26.16 23.61 10.81
N THR A 655 -26.27 22.31 10.76
CA THR A 655 -26.99 21.46 11.72
C THR A 655 -26.43 21.53 13.13
N LYS A 656 -25.08 21.52 13.24
CA LYS A 656 -24.40 21.63 14.55
C LYS A 656 -24.49 23.03 15.10
N LEU A 657 -24.46 24.04 14.24
CA LEU A 657 -24.60 25.42 14.61
C LEU A 657 -26.04 25.71 15.17
N GLU A 658 -27.04 25.19 14.48
CA GLU A 658 -28.45 25.32 14.91
C GLU A 658 -28.69 24.58 16.23
N ARG A 659 -28.10 23.40 16.39
CA ARG A 659 -28.37 22.54 17.57
C ARG A 659 -27.53 22.90 18.79
N TYR A 660 -26.29 23.34 18.59
CA TYR A 660 -25.29 23.52 19.65
C TYR A 660 -24.65 24.90 19.69
N GLY A 661 -24.90 25.76 18.68
CA GLY A 661 -24.17 27.01 18.50
C GLY A 661 -24.35 27.98 19.67
N GLU A 662 -25.56 28.16 20.16
CA GLU A 662 -25.85 29.05 21.31
C GLU A 662 -25.20 28.56 22.60
N GLU A 663 -25.24 27.24 22.85
CA GLU A 663 -24.64 26.65 24.05
C GLU A 663 -23.10 26.79 24.03
N ILE A 664 -22.47 26.63 22.88
CA ILE A 664 -21.02 26.81 22.71
C ILE A 664 -20.63 28.27 22.98
N LEU A 665 -21.39 29.24 22.48
CA LEU A 665 -21.13 30.66 22.75
C LEU A 665 -21.25 30.98 24.23
N VAL A 666 -22.21 30.41 24.96
CA VAL A 666 -22.35 30.54 26.42
C VAL A 666 -21.13 29.97 27.17
N VAL A 667 -20.57 28.82 26.71
CA VAL A 667 -19.37 28.27 27.31
C VAL A 667 -18.17 29.19 27.10
N ILE A 668 -18.04 29.81 25.91
CA ILE A 668 -16.96 30.75 25.59
C ILE A 668 -17.10 32.02 26.46
N GLU A 669 -18.28 32.59 26.57
CA GLU A 669 -18.55 33.76 27.40
C GLU A 669 -18.31 33.49 28.89
N GLY A 670 -18.69 32.31 29.38
CA GLY A 670 -18.48 31.89 30.78
C GLY A 670 -17.00 31.68 31.13
N SER A 671 -16.16 31.41 30.16
CA SER A 671 -14.71 31.25 30.34
C SER A 671 -13.96 32.61 30.29
N ASP A 672 -14.57 33.67 29.79
CA ASP A 672 -14.01 35.02 29.73
C ASP A 672 -14.23 35.83 31.06
N LEU A 673 -14.98 35.27 32.04
CA LEU A 673 -15.17 35.93 33.33
C LEU A 673 -13.99 35.62 34.26
N PRO A 674 -13.33 36.65 34.84
CA PRO A 674 -12.21 36.43 35.75
C PRO A 674 -12.73 35.70 37.01
N SER A 675 -12.06 34.61 37.36
CA SER A 675 -12.27 33.86 38.60
C SER A 675 -11.85 34.71 39.81
N GLY A 676 -12.77 35.55 40.33
CA GLY A 676 -12.46 36.44 41.44
C GLY A 676 -13.69 37.12 42.02
N SER A 677 -14.46 36.42 42.85
CA SER A 677 -15.05 36.93 44.10
C SER A 677 -16.04 35.92 44.72
N ALA A 678 -15.48 34.96 45.43
CA ALA A 678 -16.25 34.24 46.45
C ALA A 678 -15.75 34.71 47.83
N GLY A 679 -16.61 35.37 48.59
CA GLY A 679 -16.43 35.49 50.01
C GLY A 679 -16.46 36.89 50.59
N ARG A 680 -17.67 37.37 50.89
CA ARG A 680 -17.95 38.10 52.13
C ARG A 680 -19.43 38.02 52.42
N THR A 681 -19.79 37.14 53.33
CA THR A 681 -21.02 37.21 54.12
C THR A 681 -20.91 38.37 55.08
N PRO A 682 -21.88 39.26 55.24
CA PRO A 682 -21.97 40.13 56.39
C PRO A 682 -22.72 39.37 57.51
N ALA A 683 -22.06 39.34 58.67
CA ALA A 683 -22.68 39.04 59.91
C ALA A 683 -23.56 40.22 60.38
N SER A 684 -24.79 39.95 60.68
CA SER A 684 -25.59 40.40 61.86
C SER A 684 -27.01 39.91 61.71
#